data_1eeeac7dd94624458cd54bd468a60f35
#
_entry.id   1eeeac7dd94624458cd54bd468a60f35
#
_cell.length_a   1.000
_cell.length_b   1.000
_cell.length_c   1.000
_cell.angle_alpha   90.00
_cell.angle_beta   90.00
_cell.angle_gamma   90.00
#
_symmetry.space_group_name_H-M   'P 1'
#
loop_
_entity.id
_entity.type
_entity.pdbx_description
1 polymer ?
#
loop_
_entity_poly.entity_id
_entity_poly.type
_entity_poly.pdbx_seq_one_letter_code
_entity_poly.pdbx_strand_id
1 'polypeptide(L)'
;MLLFAASVPTVRHHRDQRIHHRIDVNLSDRAITRSDHTVLIRDIDTVFRGEKIRGRMVQLEGPEAPLPPGVQRYPRPGEMVVSPALHKLLAAPGNGLLRERLAHPIAGEIGDAGLLDPGEYVFYLVANHMAADAGQTRRLDRFGKAYAKKPLPPELVLLCIAGIVVLLLPVGAFIAAAVRFGGERRDRRLAALRLVGANRGTTATVAAGEVALSALAGIALGAILFVTGRQFVGAVQIEGLGVFTEDLTPQPLLAALVVVAVLTLSLGITQLSMHKVAVEPLGVVRKSGSTSRRLWWRIALPLLGLILLRISVRSPADLHGTSGVVLVVIGMLSLLVGVTAVLPWAVERLTRLFGGFGPVPWQLALRGLQLNGDSATRSVNGIAVAVAGAVALQTLLTGLSQNPVDSTARGAHGPSASTRVAIARLDDGGTRGAKYAPVLATTPGVQRAIEFKELSVSPLNGGFPQAVLIADCAHLRLLAQLPSCSDGDAFLTAPPSTDTMPDMTTWATGMKLRMDMYGPRWTVPHITATVHATPAYPAAVSSERTLLATPWAAGHTATAHAVSTVGLTYTTGFKDVQDHIRTAAARLDPAFSVDFPGKSQGDPALDGVRRALLAGVTAVLVLIAASMLLGALEQVRERARVLSVLVAFGTPRRTLATSVLLQSVLPVGLGLLVAESIGTALGSTLLDLAGRPVTHNWSTLLAIAGIGAAVSLGVALLTLPALWRSTRPQGLRHE
;
A
#
# COMPACT_ATOMS: atom_id res chain seq x y z
N MET A 1 -12.65 -11.56 -10.31
CA MET A 1 -12.17 -10.91 -9.07
C MET A 1 -12.22 -11.82 -7.86
N LEU A 2 -13.35 -12.43 -7.50
CA LEU A 2 -13.43 -13.32 -6.34
C LEU A 2 -12.51 -14.53 -6.43
N LEU A 3 -12.32 -15.12 -7.61
CA LEU A 3 -11.37 -16.23 -7.82
C LEU A 3 -9.91 -15.77 -7.68
N PHE A 4 -9.58 -14.54 -8.10
CA PHE A 4 -8.27 -13.96 -7.81
C PHE A 4 -8.06 -13.77 -6.30
N ALA A 5 -9.08 -13.29 -5.58
CA ALA A 5 -9.03 -13.21 -4.12
C ALA A 5 -8.85 -14.59 -3.46
N ALA A 6 -9.49 -15.63 -4.01
CA ALA A 6 -9.34 -17.01 -3.56
C ALA A 6 -7.93 -17.61 -3.83
N SER A 7 -7.14 -17.00 -4.71
CA SER A 7 -5.75 -17.41 -5.00
C SER A 7 -4.73 -16.78 -4.04
N VAL A 8 -5.11 -15.72 -3.30
CA VAL A 8 -4.19 -15.00 -2.39
C VAL A 8 -3.53 -15.91 -1.35
N PRO A 9 -4.24 -16.85 -0.68
CA PRO A 9 -3.60 -17.75 0.29
C PRO A 9 -2.54 -18.65 -0.35
N THR A 10 -2.77 -19.13 -1.58
CA THR A 10 -1.83 -20.01 -2.31
C THR A 10 -0.57 -19.20 -2.69
N VAL A 11 -0.74 -18.01 -3.27
CA VAL A 11 0.37 -17.10 -3.58
C VAL A 11 1.18 -16.78 -2.33
N ARG A 12 0.50 -16.47 -1.22
CA ARG A 12 1.15 -16.19 0.05
C ARG A 12 1.91 -17.39 0.58
N HIS A 13 1.34 -18.59 0.52
CA HIS A 13 1.99 -19.82 0.96
C HIS A 13 3.28 -20.09 0.20
N HIS A 14 3.26 -20.05 -1.14
CA HIS A 14 4.44 -20.25 -1.98
C HIS A 14 5.49 -19.15 -1.77
N ARG A 15 5.05 -17.89 -1.65
CA ARG A 15 5.95 -16.77 -1.35
C ARG A 15 6.60 -16.93 0.03
N ASP A 16 5.84 -17.31 1.05
CA ASP A 16 6.37 -17.60 2.40
C ASP A 16 7.40 -18.74 2.34
N GLN A 17 7.14 -19.81 1.57
CA GLN A 17 8.09 -20.91 1.37
C GLN A 17 9.38 -20.40 0.71
N ARG A 18 9.30 -19.60 -0.37
CA ARG A 18 10.48 -19.03 -1.03
C ARG A 18 11.25 -18.09 -0.10
N ILE A 19 10.57 -17.27 0.70
CA ILE A 19 11.20 -16.43 1.74
C ILE A 19 11.95 -17.33 2.73
N HIS A 20 11.32 -18.41 3.22
CA HIS A 20 11.95 -19.33 4.15
C HIS A 20 13.20 -19.99 3.57
N HIS A 21 13.14 -20.49 2.33
CA HIS A 21 14.27 -21.12 1.66
C HIS A 21 15.45 -20.15 1.42
N ARG A 22 15.17 -18.86 1.30
CA ARG A 22 16.18 -17.80 1.04
C ARG A 22 16.78 -17.19 2.31
N ILE A 23 16.39 -17.64 3.51
CA ILE A 23 16.97 -17.12 4.74
C ILE A 23 18.47 -17.45 4.75
N ASP A 24 19.26 -16.40 4.82
CA ASP A 24 20.71 -16.41 4.79
C ASP A 24 21.32 -15.87 6.10
N VAL A 25 20.56 -15.93 7.19
CA VAL A 25 20.97 -15.47 8.53
C VAL A 25 21.06 -16.66 9.48
N ASN A 26 22.18 -16.75 10.20
CA ASN A 26 22.31 -17.70 11.30
C ASN A 26 21.79 -17.07 12.59
N LEU A 27 20.66 -17.57 13.07
CA LEU A 27 20.02 -17.12 14.32
C LEU A 27 20.39 -18.00 15.53
N SER A 28 21.29 -18.96 15.36
CA SER A 28 21.78 -19.72 16.51
C SER A 28 22.86 -18.92 17.24
N ASP A 29 22.79 -18.90 18.58
CA ASP A 29 23.80 -18.27 19.44
C ASP A 29 25.18 -18.97 19.35
N ARG A 30 25.29 -20.06 18.56
CA ARG A 30 26.54 -20.77 18.35
C ARG A 30 27.21 -20.29 17.08
N ALA A 31 28.45 -19.85 17.20
CA ALA A 31 29.31 -19.57 16.06
C ALA A 31 29.50 -20.88 15.23
N ILE A 32 29.20 -20.80 13.94
CA ILE A 32 29.44 -21.91 13.01
C ILE A 32 30.94 -21.96 12.73
N THR A 33 31.58 -23.11 13.00
CA THR A 33 32.96 -23.34 12.68
C THR A 33 33.14 -23.60 11.18
N ARG A 34 34.30 -23.19 10.63
CA ARG A 34 34.64 -23.44 9.24
C ARG A 34 34.67 -24.94 8.95
N SER A 35 34.05 -25.35 7.84
CA SER A 35 34.08 -26.72 7.33
C SER A 35 33.85 -26.74 5.82
N ASP A 36 33.95 -27.92 5.19
CA ASP A 36 33.72 -28.09 3.75
C ASP A 36 32.23 -27.85 3.36
N HIS A 37 31.32 -27.84 4.33
CA HIS A 37 29.89 -27.57 4.18
C HIS A 37 29.49 -26.13 4.55
N THR A 38 30.44 -25.21 4.62
CA THR A 38 30.15 -23.83 5.01
C THR A 38 30.44 -22.84 3.89
N VAL A 39 29.70 -21.72 3.92
CA VAL A 39 29.85 -20.58 3.01
C VAL A 39 29.86 -19.29 3.82
N LEU A 40 30.77 -18.39 3.48
CA LEU A 40 30.73 -17.00 3.96
C LEU A 40 29.80 -16.21 3.05
N ILE A 41 28.96 -15.38 3.65
CA ILE A 41 28.02 -14.52 2.93
C ILE A 41 28.04 -13.09 3.50
N ARG A 42 27.96 -12.11 2.62
CA ARG A 42 27.87 -10.68 2.95
C ARG A 42 26.83 -9.99 2.08
N ASP A 43 26.08 -9.08 2.67
CA ASP A 43 25.08 -8.28 1.95
C ASP A 43 25.78 -7.17 1.14
N ILE A 44 25.43 -7.09 -0.16
CA ILE A 44 25.88 -6.05 -1.09
C ILE A 44 24.68 -5.48 -1.86
N ASP A 45 23.58 -5.25 -1.13
CA ASP A 45 22.34 -4.71 -1.68
C ASP A 45 22.59 -3.32 -2.26
N THR A 46 21.99 -3.01 -3.39
CA THR A 46 22.12 -1.70 -4.04
C THR A 46 20.75 -1.23 -4.59
N VAL A 47 20.70 0.03 -5.00
CA VAL A 47 19.51 0.64 -5.61
C VAL A 47 19.94 1.31 -6.91
N PHE A 48 19.17 1.10 -7.99
CA PHE A 48 19.38 1.76 -9.28
C PHE A 48 18.09 2.42 -9.75
N ARG A 49 18.11 3.73 -9.95
CA ARG A 49 16.95 4.55 -10.33
C ARG A 49 15.69 4.32 -9.46
N GLY A 50 15.91 4.06 -8.16
CA GLY A 50 14.83 3.79 -7.21
C GLY A 50 14.47 2.31 -7.05
N GLU A 51 14.89 1.44 -7.96
CA GLU A 51 14.64 0.00 -7.88
C GLU A 51 15.70 -0.68 -7.01
N LYS A 52 15.27 -1.52 -6.08
CA LYS A 52 16.14 -2.28 -5.18
C LYS A 52 16.71 -3.51 -5.89
N ILE A 53 17.99 -3.70 -5.78
CA ILE A 53 18.72 -4.87 -6.32
C ILE A 53 19.34 -5.60 -5.12
N ARG A 54 18.85 -6.81 -4.87
CA ARG A 54 19.38 -7.68 -3.81
C ARG A 54 20.69 -8.30 -4.27
N GLY A 55 21.78 -7.98 -3.60
CA GLY A 55 23.11 -8.52 -3.87
C GLY A 55 23.63 -9.35 -2.71
N ARG A 56 24.27 -10.47 -3.01
CA ARG A 56 24.98 -11.29 -2.03
C ARG A 56 26.36 -11.62 -2.55
N MET A 57 27.37 -11.26 -1.77
CA MET A 57 28.73 -11.72 -2.00
C MET A 57 28.93 -13.01 -1.22
N VAL A 58 29.43 -14.04 -1.87
CA VAL A 58 29.61 -15.36 -1.28
C VAL A 58 31.03 -15.86 -1.49
N GLN A 59 31.61 -16.54 -0.49
CA GLN A 59 32.87 -17.26 -0.59
C GLN A 59 32.68 -18.66 -0.07
N LEU A 60 32.97 -19.64 -0.91
CA LEU A 60 32.93 -21.05 -0.54
C LEU A 60 34.09 -21.37 0.39
N GLU A 61 33.85 -22.10 1.46
CA GLU A 61 34.89 -22.58 2.38
C GLU A 61 35.29 -24.03 2.11
N GLY A 62 34.49 -24.74 1.27
CA GLY A 62 34.78 -26.08 0.81
C GLY A 62 33.90 -26.50 -0.39
N PRO A 63 34.13 -27.70 -0.96
CA PRO A 63 33.47 -28.16 -2.18
C PRO A 63 31.98 -28.49 -1.98
N GLU A 64 31.55 -28.76 -0.75
CA GLU A 64 30.17 -29.10 -0.39
C GLU A 64 29.41 -27.90 0.21
N ALA A 65 29.88 -26.68 -0.06
CA ALA A 65 29.21 -25.46 0.39
C ALA A 65 27.75 -25.42 -0.08
N PRO A 66 26.78 -25.03 0.80
CA PRO A 66 25.35 -25.02 0.49
C PRO A 66 25.04 -24.04 -0.62
N LEU A 67 24.24 -24.47 -1.62
CA LEU A 67 23.82 -23.64 -2.74
C LEU A 67 22.63 -22.75 -2.35
N PRO A 68 22.62 -21.46 -2.78
CA PRO A 68 21.44 -20.62 -2.67
C PRO A 68 20.27 -21.20 -3.49
N PRO A 69 19.03 -21.03 -3.05
CA PRO A 69 17.87 -21.46 -3.82
C PRO A 69 17.87 -20.88 -5.24
N GLY A 70 17.53 -21.72 -6.23
CA GLY A 70 17.50 -21.32 -7.64
C GLY A 70 18.87 -21.29 -8.34
N VAL A 71 19.98 -21.49 -7.61
CA VAL A 71 21.33 -21.57 -8.18
C VAL A 71 21.70 -23.06 -8.30
N GLN A 72 22.02 -23.52 -9.52
CA GLN A 72 22.36 -24.93 -9.76
C GLN A 72 23.82 -25.26 -9.41
N ARG A 73 24.71 -24.33 -9.59
CA ARG A 73 26.13 -24.42 -9.23
C ARG A 73 26.70 -23.03 -8.97
N TYR A 74 27.69 -22.94 -8.11
CA TYR A 74 28.43 -21.71 -7.96
C TYR A 74 29.26 -21.39 -9.21
N PRO A 75 29.26 -20.10 -9.65
CA PRO A 75 30.19 -19.65 -10.68
C PRO A 75 31.63 -19.61 -10.15
N ARG A 76 32.56 -19.32 -11.04
CA ARG A 76 33.96 -19.10 -10.63
C ARG A 76 34.11 -17.84 -9.79
N PRO A 77 35.12 -17.76 -8.92
CA PRO A 77 35.43 -16.53 -8.23
C PRO A 77 35.59 -15.35 -9.20
N GLY A 78 34.96 -14.22 -8.88
CA GLY A 78 34.88 -13.04 -9.73
C GLY A 78 33.69 -13.02 -10.72
N GLU A 79 32.96 -14.13 -10.86
CA GLU A 79 31.74 -14.21 -11.70
C GLU A 79 30.48 -14.09 -10.85
N MET A 80 29.36 -13.74 -11.50
CA MET A 80 28.06 -13.62 -10.83
C MET A 80 26.97 -14.41 -11.55
N VAL A 81 25.94 -14.84 -10.78
CA VAL A 81 24.65 -15.28 -11.29
C VAL A 81 23.61 -14.23 -11.00
N VAL A 82 22.70 -13.97 -11.95
CA VAL A 82 21.73 -12.89 -11.88
C VAL A 82 20.32 -13.39 -12.12
N SER A 83 19.30 -12.68 -11.60
CA SER A 83 17.93 -12.97 -11.98
C SER A 83 17.66 -12.59 -13.46
N PRO A 84 16.70 -13.26 -14.15
CA PRO A 84 16.35 -12.92 -15.53
C PRO A 84 15.94 -11.44 -15.71
N ALA A 85 15.28 -10.86 -14.71
CA ALA A 85 14.92 -9.46 -14.71
C ALA A 85 16.15 -8.53 -14.64
N LEU A 86 17.11 -8.85 -13.77
CA LEU A 86 18.36 -8.07 -13.66
C LEU A 86 19.22 -8.22 -14.93
N HIS A 87 19.26 -9.42 -15.52
CA HIS A 87 19.96 -9.64 -16.80
C HIS A 87 19.40 -8.71 -17.90
N LYS A 88 18.08 -8.63 -18.03
CA LYS A 88 17.42 -7.71 -18.99
C LYS A 88 17.73 -6.25 -18.65
N LEU A 89 17.73 -5.87 -17.36
CA LEU A 89 18.04 -4.51 -16.92
C LEU A 89 19.49 -4.12 -17.28
N LEU A 90 20.44 -5.03 -17.07
CA LEU A 90 21.85 -4.83 -17.42
C LEU A 90 22.05 -4.71 -18.95
N ALA A 91 21.30 -5.46 -19.75
CA ALA A 91 21.36 -5.42 -21.21
C ALA A 91 20.72 -4.15 -21.81
N ALA A 92 19.82 -3.49 -21.08
CA ALA A 92 19.06 -2.35 -21.61
C ALA A 92 19.97 -1.14 -21.91
N PRO A 93 19.74 -0.43 -23.03
CA PRO A 93 20.47 0.80 -23.36
C PRO A 93 20.22 1.89 -22.31
N GLY A 94 21.25 2.68 -21.98
CA GLY A 94 21.15 3.76 -20.98
C GLY A 94 21.45 3.33 -19.53
N ASN A 95 21.71 2.06 -19.25
CA ASN A 95 22.05 1.55 -17.91
C ASN A 95 23.57 1.35 -17.70
N GLY A 96 24.38 2.23 -18.32
CA GLY A 96 25.85 2.19 -18.24
C GLY A 96 26.36 2.19 -16.80
N LEU A 97 25.84 3.08 -15.94
CA LEU A 97 26.22 3.17 -14.53
C LEU A 97 26.01 1.86 -13.76
N LEU A 98 24.93 1.13 -14.06
CA LEU A 98 24.67 -0.16 -13.41
C LEU A 98 25.66 -1.23 -13.91
N ARG A 99 25.97 -1.27 -15.22
CA ARG A 99 26.99 -2.18 -15.76
C ARG A 99 28.37 -1.90 -15.20
N GLU A 100 28.71 -0.63 -14.99
CA GLU A 100 29.97 -0.25 -14.34
C GLU A 100 30.01 -0.63 -12.86
N ARG A 101 28.87 -0.56 -12.18
CA ARG A 101 28.72 -0.96 -10.75
C ARG A 101 28.86 -2.47 -10.58
N LEU A 102 28.25 -3.24 -11.48
CA LEU A 102 28.24 -4.70 -11.50
C LEU A 102 29.12 -5.23 -12.64
N ALA A 103 30.35 -4.75 -12.71
CA ALA A 103 31.30 -5.08 -13.79
C ALA A 103 31.92 -6.49 -13.64
N HIS A 104 31.05 -7.50 -13.41
CA HIS A 104 31.45 -8.91 -13.29
C HIS A 104 30.83 -9.74 -14.40
N PRO A 105 31.51 -10.78 -14.93
CA PRO A 105 30.96 -11.69 -15.92
C PRO A 105 29.73 -12.44 -15.36
N ILE A 106 28.68 -12.53 -16.18
CA ILE A 106 27.46 -13.28 -15.84
C ILE A 106 27.67 -14.74 -16.26
N ALA A 107 27.69 -15.66 -15.30
CA ALA A 107 27.89 -17.08 -15.53
C ALA A 107 26.59 -17.88 -15.66
N GLY A 108 25.43 -17.30 -15.32
CA GLY A 108 24.14 -17.96 -15.40
C GLY A 108 23.01 -17.16 -14.79
N GLU A 109 21.81 -17.73 -14.83
CA GLU A 109 20.60 -17.13 -14.30
C GLU A 109 20.09 -17.90 -13.07
N ILE A 110 19.45 -17.14 -12.16
CA ILE A 110 18.80 -17.68 -10.95
C ILE A 110 17.42 -18.20 -11.35
N GLY A 111 17.12 -19.45 -11.05
CA GLY A 111 15.81 -20.04 -11.30
C GLY A 111 14.71 -19.52 -10.34
N ASP A 112 13.46 -19.77 -10.69
CA ASP A 112 12.25 -19.27 -10.00
C ASP A 112 12.19 -19.65 -8.51
N ALA A 113 12.77 -20.78 -8.12
CA ALA A 113 12.86 -21.20 -6.71
C ALA A 113 13.67 -20.21 -5.82
N GLY A 114 14.57 -19.43 -6.44
CA GLY A 114 15.39 -18.43 -5.76
C GLY A 114 14.80 -17.01 -5.77
N LEU A 115 13.66 -16.80 -6.45
CA LEU A 115 13.06 -15.48 -6.64
C LEU A 115 11.73 -15.36 -5.90
N LEU A 116 11.42 -14.19 -5.36
CA LEU A 116 10.11 -13.91 -4.73
C LEU A 116 9.04 -13.59 -5.76
N ASP A 117 9.45 -12.98 -6.88
CA ASP A 117 8.60 -12.69 -8.03
C ASP A 117 9.45 -12.65 -9.33
N PRO A 118 8.83 -12.78 -10.51
CA PRO A 118 9.54 -12.80 -11.79
C PRO A 118 10.29 -11.50 -12.13
N GLY A 119 9.91 -10.37 -11.52
CA GLY A 119 10.51 -9.06 -11.73
C GLY A 119 11.61 -8.71 -10.73
N GLU A 120 11.93 -9.61 -9.79
CA GLU A 120 12.89 -9.32 -8.73
C GLU A 120 14.32 -9.21 -9.27
N TYR A 121 15.04 -8.17 -8.87
CA TYR A 121 16.44 -7.97 -9.19
C TYR A 121 17.33 -8.58 -8.11
N VAL A 122 17.98 -9.69 -8.43
CA VAL A 122 18.86 -10.44 -7.51
C VAL A 122 20.15 -10.84 -8.20
N PHE A 123 21.26 -10.80 -7.48
CA PHE A 123 22.51 -11.40 -7.91
C PHE A 123 23.30 -12.03 -6.76
N TYR A 124 24.09 -13.06 -7.08
CA TYR A 124 25.09 -13.65 -6.23
C TYR A 124 26.45 -13.50 -6.90
N LEU A 125 27.41 -12.85 -6.22
CA LEU A 125 28.78 -12.65 -6.66
C LEU A 125 29.69 -13.57 -5.85
N VAL A 126 30.50 -14.41 -6.50
CA VAL A 126 31.49 -15.24 -5.80
C VAL A 126 32.78 -14.44 -5.63
N ALA A 127 33.18 -14.23 -4.38
CA ALA A 127 34.40 -13.52 -4.04
C ALA A 127 35.61 -14.46 -3.99
N ASN A 128 36.79 -13.94 -4.31
CA ASN A 128 38.06 -14.66 -4.14
C ASN A 128 38.47 -14.77 -2.66
N HIS A 129 38.23 -13.71 -1.90
CA HIS A 129 38.58 -13.64 -0.49
C HIS A 129 37.64 -12.69 0.24
N MET A 130 37.16 -13.16 1.40
CA MET A 130 36.33 -12.37 2.32
C MET A 130 36.92 -12.54 3.74
N ALA A 131 37.02 -11.44 4.47
CA ALA A 131 37.41 -11.51 5.88
C ALA A 131 36.23 -12.06 6.68
N ALA A 132 36.40 -13.21 7.33
CA ALA A 132 35.38 -13.85 8.14
C ALA A 132 34.95 -13.02 9.35
N ASP A 133 35.85 -12.16 9.84
CA ASP A 133 35.67 -11.32 11.03
C ASP A 133 35.22 -9.89 10.67
N ALA A 134 35.00 -9.57 9.39
CA ALA A 134 34.51 -8.26 8.97
C ALA A 134 33.00 -8.18 9.19
N GLY A 135 32.62 -7.39 10.13
CA GLY A 135 31.31 -6.96 10.64
C GLY A 135 30.05 -7.64 10.13
N GLN A 136 29.69 -7.43 8.86
CA GLN A 136 28.48 -8.01 8.28
C GLN A 136 28.68 -9.36 7.56
N THR A 137 29.88 -9.93 7.63
CA THR A 137 30.18 -11.26 7.07
C THR A 137 29.67 -12.32 8.04
N ARG A 138 28.86 -13.24 7.54
CA ARG A 138 28.30 -14.34 8.32
C ARG A 138 28.59 -15.69 7.66
N ARG A 139 28.78 -16.71 8.48
CA ARG A 139 29.00 -18.09 8.03
C ARG A 139 27.70 -18.86 8.09
N LEU A 140 27.38 -19.59 7.03
CA LEU A 140 26.19 -20.42 6.93
C LEU A 140 26.60 -21.87 6.64
N ASP A 141 25.89 -22.80 7.29
CA ASP A 141 25.95 -24.25 7.02
C ASP A 141 24.81 -24.69 6.08
N ARG A 142 23.75 -23.86 5.92
CA ARG A 142 22.61 -24.09 5.03
C ARG A 142 21.81 -22.80 4.84
N PHE A 143 21.12 -22.71 3.72
CA PHE A 143 20.04 -21.72 3.52
C PHE A 143 18.73 -22.24 4.12
N GLY A 144 17.83 -21.35 4.49
CA GLY A 144 16.48 -21.74 4.91
C GLY A 144 16.36 -22.29 6.33
N LYS A 145 17.26 -21.94 7.23
CA LYS A 145 17.15 -22.34 8.65
C LYS A 145 15.89 -21.74 9.28
N ALA A 146 15.17 -22.58 10.06
CA ALA A 146 13.90 -22.20 10.65
C ALA A 146 14.00 -20.86 11.43
N TYR A 147 13.27 -19.87 10.95
CA TYR A 147 13.09 -18.58 11.59
C TYR A 147 11.78 -18.62 12.36
N ALA A 148 11.79 -18.22 13.63
CA ALA A 148 10.54 -17.98 14.34
C ALA A 148 9.76 -16.90 13.58
N LYS A 149 8.57 -17.27 13.08
CA LYS A 149 7.73 -16.40 12.27
C LYS A 149 7.41 -15.16 13.09
N LYS A 150 8.07 -14.03 12.78
CA LYS A 150 7.77 -12.76 13.46
C LYS A 150 6.34 -12.37 13.07
N PRO A 151 5.44 -12.14 14.03
CA PRO A 151 4.09 -11.72 13.70
C PRO A 151 4.13 -10.42 12.88
N LEU A 152 3.20 -10.29 11.94
CA LEU A 152 3.09 -9.07 11.15
C LEU A 152 2.89 -7.87 12.08
N PRO A 153 3.51 -6.73 11.81
CA PRO A 153 3.25 -5.50 12.58
C PRO A 153 1.74 -5.21 12.59
N PRO A 154 1.19 -4.75 13.72
CA PRO A 154 -0.25 -4.46 13.84
C PRO A 154 -0.77 -3.54 12.74
N GLU A 155 0.04 -2.59 12.30
CA GLU A 155 -0.27 -1.65 11.23
C GLU A 155 -0.53 -2.35 9.88
N LEU A 156 0.28 -3.36 9.55
CA LEU A 156 0.10 -4.14 8.33
C LEU A 156 -1.13 -5.04 8.40
N VAL A 157 -1.42 -5.60 9.58
CA VAL A 157 -2.64 -6.40 9.80
C VAL A 157 -3.87 -5.52 9.57
N LEU A 158 -3.91 -4.32 10.15
CA LEU A 158 -5.00 -3.35 9.95
C LEU A 158 -5.14 -2.95 8.49
N LEU A 159 -4.04 -2.69 7.80
CA LEU A 159 -4.05 -2.33 6.38
C LEU A 159 -4.62 -3.46 5.51
N CYS A 160 -4.25 -4.72 5.78
CA CYS A 160 -4.79 -5.88 5.07
C CYS A 160 -6.30 -6.04 5.34
N ILE A 161 -6.74 -5.94 6.60
CA ILE A 161 -8.16 -6.02 6.97
C ILE A 161 -8.95 -4.91 6.28
N ALA A 162 -8.46 -3.67 6.36
CA ALA A 162 -9.07 -2.51 5.72
C ALA A 162 -9.18 -2.72 4.20
N GLY A 163 -8.12 -3.18 3.55
CA GLY A 163 -8.10 -3.48 2.13
C GLY A 163 -9.14 -4.52 1.73
N ILE A 164 -9.23 -5.62 2.46
CA ILE A 164 -10.21 -6.69 2.20
C ILE A 164 -11.64 -6.17 2.32
N VAL A 165 -11.96 -5.47 3.42
CA VAL A 165 -13.32 -4.94 3.65
C VAL A 165 -13.70 -3.91 2.60
N VAL A 166 -12.80 -2.98 2.28
CA VAL A 166 -13.02 -1.91 1.29
C VAL A 166 -13.22 -2.46 -0.12
N LEU A 167 -12.50 -3.54 -0.48
CA LEU A 167 -12.61 -4.13 -1.82
C LEU A 167 -13.82 -5.08 -1.95
N LEU A 168 -14.16 -5.84 -0.91
CA LEU A 168 -15.25 -6.82 -0.99
C LEU A 168 -16.64 -6.20 -0.89
N LEU A 169 -16.82 -5.13 -0.12
CA LEU A 169 -18.12 -4.52 0.08
C LEU A 169 -18.75 -3.98 -1.22
N PRO A 170 -18.05 -3.22 -2.07
CA PRO A 170 -18.57 -2.80 -3.38
C PRO A 170 -18.87 -3.96 -4.33
N VAL A 171 -18.09 -5.05 -4.27
CA VAL A 171 -18.38 -6.26 -5.05
C VAL A 171 -19.69 -6.89 -4.62
N GLY A 172 -19.96 -6.98 -3.32
CA GLY A 172 -21.24 -7.42 -2.78
C GLY A 172 -22.41 -6.53 -3.22
N ALA A 173 -22.22 -5.21 -3.16
CA ALA A 173 -23.20 -4.24 -3.64
C ALA A 173 -23.47 -4.38 -5.14
N PHE A 174 -22.42 -4.64 -5.95
CA PHE A 174 -22.56 -4.91 -7.39
C PHE A 174 -23.36 -6.17 -7.65
N ILE A 175 -23.09 -7.28 -6.97
CA ILE A 175 -23.85 -8.53 -7.11
C ILE A 175 -25.32 -8.28 -6.78
N ALA A 176 -25.61 -7.57 -5.67
CA ALA A 176 -26.97 -7.24 -5.29
C ALA A 176 -27.69 -6.34 -6.31
N ALA A 177 -26.99 -5.43 -6.96
CA ALA A 177 -27.53 -4.63 -8.06
C ALA A 177 -27.77 -5.50 -9.31
N ALA A 178 -26.79 -6.30 -9.71
CA ALA A 178 -26.86 -7.14 -10.91
C ALA A 178 -28.05 -8.13 -10.89
N VAL A 179 -28.32 -8.75 -9.74
CA VAL A 179 -29.47 -9.68 -9.57
C VAL A 179 -30.81 -8.99 -9.76
N ARG A 180 -30.90 -7.67 -9.51
CA ARG A 180 -32.12 -6.89 -9.67
C ARG A 180 -32.36 -6.42 -11.10
N PHE A 181 -31.35 -6.46 -11.99
CA PHE A 181 -31.53 -6.11 -13.39
C PHE A 181 -32.49 -7.05 -14.08
N GLY A 182 -33.41 -6.48 -14.88
CA GLY A 182 -34.45 -7.26 -15.56
C GLY A 182 -35.58 -7.77 -14.66
N GLY A 183 -35.58 -7.41 -13.36
CA GLY A 183 -36.59 -7.83 -12.38
C GLY A 183 -38.02 -7.50 -12.81
N GLU A 184 -38.28 -6.31 -13.33
CA GLU A 184 -39.64 -5.91 -13.76
C GLU A 184 -40.23 -6.78 -14.89
N ARG A 185 -39.40 -7.14 -15.89
CA ARG A 185 -39.86 -8.04 -16.97
C ARG A 185 -40.16 -9.43 -16.44
N ARG A 186 -39.32 -9.92 -15.55
CA ARG A 186 -39.50 -11.20 -14.87
C ARG A 186 -40.76 -11.16 -13.99
N ASP A 187 -40.93 -10.09 -13.22
CA ASP A 187 -42.10 -9.93 -12.33
C ASP A 187 -43.41 -9.86 -13.10
N ARG A 188 -43.46 -9.15 -14.27
CA ARG A 188 -44.63 -9.15 -15.18
C ARG A 188 -44.92 -10.54 -15.74
N ARG A 189 -43.89 -11.29 -16.15
CA ARG A 189 -44.06 -12.65 -16.67
C ARG A 189 -44.56 -13.61 -15.58
N LEU A 190 -44.02 -13.50 -14.36
CA LEU A 190 -44.48 -14.29 -13.23
C LEU A 190 -45.86 -13.91 -12.75
N ALA A 191 -46.25 -12.63 -12.85
CA ALA A 191 -47.60 -12.16 -12.59
C ALA A 191 -48.59 -12.75 -13.61
N ALA A 192 -48.23 -12.77 -14.90
CA ALA A 192 -49.05 -13.41 -15.94
C ALA A 192 -49.25 -14.91 -15.68
N LEU A 193 -48.21 -15.65 -15.27
CA LEU A 193 -48.33 -17.05 -14.89
C LEU A 193 -49.27 -17.27 -13.71
N ARG A 194 -49.33 -16.35 -12.76
CA ARG A 194 -50.29 -16.40 -11.63
C ARG A 194 -51.71 -16.16 -12.06
N LEU A 195 -51.95 -15.25 -13.02
CA LEU A 195 -53.26 -15.01 -13.57
C LEU A 195 -53.81 -16.25 -14.28
N VAL A 196 -52.93 -17.13 -14.82
CA VAL A 196 -53.31 -18.41 -15.44
C VAL A 196 -53.45 -19.54 -14.40
N GLY A 197 -53.25 -19.25 -13.10
CA GLY A 197 -53.55 -20.21 -12.02
C GLY A 197 -52.28 -20.87 -11.38
N ALA A 198 -51.07 -20.43 -11.72
CA ALA A 198 -49.86 -20.96 -11.07
C ALA A 198 -49.82 -20.58 -9.58
N ASN A 199 -49.55 -21.57 -8.71
CA ASN A 199 -49.42 -21.32 -7.26
C ASN A 199 -48.14 -20.58 -6.91
N ARG A 200 -48.02 -20.05 -5.68
CA ARG A 200 -46.85 -19.30 -5.20
C ARG A 200 -45.57 -20.13 -5.24
N GLY A 201 -45.68 -21.42 -4.92
CA GLY A 201 -44.53 -22.34 -4.95
C GLY A 201 -43.95 -22.52 -6.35
N THR A 202 -44.85 -22.80 -7.35
CA THR A 202 -44.44 -22.98 -8.73
C THR A 202 -43.79 -21.72 -9.33
N THR A 203 -44.31 -20.52 -9.05
CA THR A 203 -43.70 -19.28 -9.51
C THR A 203 -42.35 -19.00 -8.84
N ALA A 204 -42.20 -19.34 -7.56
CA ALA A 204 -40.96 -19.20 -6.84
C ALA A 204 -39.88 -20.19 -7.34
N THR A 205 -40.23 -21.45 -7.62
CA THR A 205 -39.29 -22.45 -8.17
C THR A 205 -38.84 -22.10 -9.58
N VAL A 206 -39.76 -21.61 -10.45
CA VAL A 206 -39.40 -21.13 -11.82
C VAL A 206 -38.43 -19.96 -11.73
N ALA A 207 -38.72 -18.97 -10.89
CA ALA A 207 -37.84 -17.82 -10.70
C ALA A 207 -36.45 -18.22 -10.12
N ALA A 208 -36.45 -19.13 -9.16
CA ALA A 208 -35.19 -19.65 -8.58
C ALA A 208 -34.36 -20.42 -9.61
N GLY A 209 -35.01 -21.25 -10.45
CA GLY A 209 -34.32 -22.00 -11.52
C GLY A 209 -33.68 -21.07 -12.56
N GLU A 210 -34.43 -20.04 -13.02
CA GLU A 210 -33.91 -19.05 -13.98
C GLU A 210 -32.72 -18.28 -13.44
N VAL A 211 -32.74 -17.88 -12.15
CA VAL A 211 -31.65 -17.18 -11.49
C VAL A 211 -30.45 -18.11 -11.24
N ALA A 212 -30.69 -19.36 -10.83
CA ALA A 212 -29.64 -20.34 -10.63
C ALA A 212 -28.89 -20.64 -11.94
N LEU A 213 -29.62 -20.83 -13.06
CA LEU A 213 -29.00 -21.04 -14.37
C LEU A 213 -28.16 -19.86 -14.81
N SER A 214 -28.70 -18.63 -14.64
CA SER A 214 -27.96 -17.39 -14.95
C SER A 214 -26.72 -17.22 -14.09
N ALA A 215 -26.79 -17.56 -12.80
CA ALA A 215 -25.67 -17.50 -11.88
C ALA A 215 -24.58 -18.55 -12.24
N LEU A 216 -25.00 -19.78 -12.60
CA LEU A 216 -24.06 -20.82 -13.06
C LEU A 216 -23.37 -20.43 -14.36
N ALA A 217 -24.10 -19.88 -15.34
CA ALA A 217 -23.52 -19.36 -16.57
C ALA A 217 -22.52 -18.21 -16.29
N GLY A 218 -22.85 -17.31 -15.35
CA GLY A 218 -21.97 -16.25 -14.91
C GLY A 218 -20.70 -16.77 -14.21
N ILE A 219 -20.82 -17.80 -13.37
CA ILE A 219 -19.68 -18.47 -12.71
C ILE A 219 -18.78 -19.13 -13.76
N ALA A 220 -19.36 -19.84 -14.75
CA ALA A 220 -18.59 -20.47 -15.83
C ALA A 220 -17.82 -19.44 -16.65
N LEU A 221 -18.48 -18.33 -17.05
CA LEU A 221 -17.82 -17.22 -17.74
C LEU A 221 -16.74 -16.58 -16.87
N GLY A 222 -17.01 -16.39 -15.58
CA GLY A 222 -16.03 -15.87 -14.62
C GLY A 222 -14.80 -16.78 -14.47
N ALA A 223 -14.99 -18.10 -14.49
CA ALA A 223 -13.90 -19.07 -14.47
C ALA A 223 -13.05 -19.02 -15.76
N ILE A 224 -13.69 -18.90 -16.94
CA ILE A 224 -13.00 -18.73 -18.21
C ILE A 224 -12.17 -17.42 -18.20
N LEU A 225 -12.77 -16.30 -17.77
CA LEU A 225 -12.07 -15.01 -17.66
C LEU A 225 -10.93 -15.05 -16.63
N PHE A 226 -11.06 -15.85 -15.58
CA PHE A 226 -9.98 -16.07 -14.62
C PHE A 226 -8.81 -16.83 -15.25
N VAL A 227 -9.08 -17.96 -15.94
CA VAL A 227 -8.05 -18.79 -16.59
C VAL A 227 -7.32 -18.01 -17.68
N THR A 228 -8.03 -17.24 -18.49
CA THR A 228 -7.41 -16.36 -19.51
C THR A 228 -6.66 -15.19 -18.85
N GLY A 229 -7.26 -14.53 -17.86
CA GLY A 229 -6.69 -13.39 -17.17
C GLY A 229 -5.39 -13.71 -16.44
N ARG A 230 -5.27 -14.90 -15.82
CA ARG A 230 -4.02 -15.31 -15.13
C ARG A 230 -2.81 -15.38 -16.08
N GLN A 231 -3.02 -15.69 -17.37
CA GLN A 231 -1.94 -15.74 -18.37
C GLN A 231 -1.41 -14.34 -18.67
N PHE A 232 -2.29 -13.33 -18.65
CA PHE A 232 -1.90 -11.94 -18.86
C PHE A 232 -1.25 -11.30 -17.63
N VAL A 233 -1.60 -11.75 -16.41
CA VAL A 233 -0.99 -11.22 -15.18
C VAL A 233 0.51 -11.52 -15.12
N GLY A 234 0.95 -12.69 -15.61
CA GLY A 234 2.38 -13.02 -15.73
C GLY A 234 3.13 -12.17 -16.77
N ALA A 235 2.44 -11.67 -17.79
CA ALA A 235 3.00 -10.81 -18.83
C ALA A 235 3.02 -9.32 -18.44
N VAL A 236 2.13 -8.90 -17.54
CA VAL A 236 2.06 -7.53 -17.02
C VAL A 236 2.97 -7.41 -15.81
N GLN A 237 4.24 -7.12 -16.04
CA GLN A 237 5.18 -6.73 -15.01
C GLN A 237 4.85 -5.31 -14.53
N ILE A 238 3.91 -5.19 -13.60
CA ILE A 238 3.75 -3.95 -12.84
C ILE A 238 4.90 -3.95 -11.84
N GLU A 239 5.77 -2.96 -11.93
CA GLU A 239 6.97 -2.80 -11.10
C GLU A 239 6.72 -3.22 -9.64
N GLY A 240 7.37 -4.31 -9.19
CA GLY A 240 7.30 -4.84 -7.82
C GLY A 240 6.03 -5.62 -7.44
N LEU A 241 5.13 -5.99 -8.37
CA LEU A 241 3.96 -6.84 -8.18
C LEU A 241 3.98 -8.05 -9.12
N GLY A 242 5.14 -8.65 -9.34
CA GLY A 242 5.23 -9.90 -10.08
C GLY A 242 4.65 -11.05 -9.25
N VAL A 243 3.75 -11.83 -9.84
CA VAL A 243 3.29 -13.10 -9.27
C VAL A 243 3.56 -14.16 -10.32
N PHE A 244 4.17 -15.28 -9.92
CA PHE A 244 4.34 -16.41 -10.84
C PHE A 244 2.97 -16.94 -11.24
N THR A 245 2.78 -17.20 -12.52
CA THR A 245 1.50 -17.68 -13.07
C THR A 245 1.07 -19.00 -12.41
N GLU A 246 2.04 -19.81 -11.98
CA GLU A 246 1.82 -21.08 -11.29
C GLU A 246 1.25 -20.90 -9.88
N ASP A 247 1.58 -19.80 -9.20
CA ASP A 247 1.10 -19.49 -7.85
C ASP A 247 -0.36 -19.00 -7.86
N LEU A 248 -0.86 -18.50 -9.00
CA LEU A 248 -2.23 -18.03 -9.17
C LEU A 248 -3.22 -19.20 -9.33
N THR A 249 -3.27 -20.06 -8.32
CA THR A 249 -4.24 -21.15 -8.22
C THR A 249 -5.21 -20.86 -7.07
N PRO A 250 -6.53 -20.81 -7.34
CA PRO A 250 -7.49 -20.58 -6.27
C PRO A 250 -7.53 -21.78 -5.33
N GLN A 251 -7.50 -21.50 -4.03
CA GLN A 251 -7.65 -22.56 -3.03
C GLN A 251 -9.01 -23.24 -3.20
N PRO A 252 -9.09 -24.59 -3.33
CA PRO A 252 -10.32 -25.29 -3.71
C PRO A 252 -11.50 -24.97 -2.76
N LEU A 253 -11.24 -24.91 -1.46
CA LEU A 253 -12.26 -24.61 -0.45
C LEU A 253 -12.83 -23.20 -0.63
N LEU A 254 -11.96 -22.20 -0.87
CA LEU A 254 -12.40 -20.82 -1.09
C LEU A 254 -13.11 -20.66 -2.43
N ALA A 255 -12.66 -21.35 -3.47
CA ALA A 255 -13.35 -21.36 -4.76
C ALA A 255 -14.76 -21.95 -4.63
N ALA A 256 -14.91 -23.09 -3.93
CA ALA A 256 -16.21 -23.67 -3.64
C ALA A 256 -17.10 -22.72 -2.81
N LEU A 257 -16.52 -22.07 -1.79
CA LEU A 257 -17.23 -21.09 -0.96
C LEU A 257 -17.70 -19.91 -1.79
N VAL A 258 -16.89 -19.39 -2.71
CA VAL A 258 -17.29 -18.31 -3.64
C VAL A 258 -18.48 -18.75 -4.51
N VAL A 259 -18.44 -19.96 -5.08
CA VAL A 259 -19.55 -20.50 -5.88
C VAL A 259 -20.83 -20.60 -5.04
N VAL A 260 -20.74 -21.18 -3.85
CA VAL A 260 -21.88 -21.32 -2.93
C VAL A 260 -22.40 -19.93 -2.51
N ALA A 261 -21.52 -19.00 -2.16
CA ALA A 261 -21.90 -17.66 -1.75
C ALA A 261 -22.60 -16.89 -2.87
N VAL A 262 -22.11 -16.95 -4.11
CA VAL A 262 -22.76 -16.30 -5.26
C VAL A 262 -24.15 -16.90 -5.52
N LEU A 263 -24.28 -18.23 -5.47
CA LEU A 263 -25.55 -18.90 -5.66
C LEU A 263 -26.55 -18.57 -4.55
N THR A 264 -26.14 -18.68 -3.29
CA THR A 264 -27.01 -18.41 -2.13
C THR A 264 -27.42 -16.95 -2.07
N LEU A 265 -26.52 -16.01 -2.35
CA LEU A 265 -26.81 -14.59 -2.38
C LEU A 265 -27.80 -14.26 -3.51
N SER A 266 -27.59 -14.81 -4.72
CA SER A 266 -28.48 -14.59 -5.87
C SER A 266 -29.88 -15.14 -5.63
N LEU A 267 -29.97 -16.35 -5.09
CA LEU A 267 -31.27 -16.97 -4.74
C LEU A 267 -31.93 -16.24 -3.57
N GLY A 268 -31.19 -15.88 -2.55
CA GLY A 268 -31.70 -15.15 -1.38
C GLY A 268 -32.30 -13.78 -1.74
N ILE A 269 -31.61 -12.99 -2.57
CA ILE A 269 -32.11 -11.70 -3.04
C ILE A 269 -33.38 -11.90 -3.86
N THR A 270 -33.43 -12.94 -4.68
CA THR A 270 -34.63 -13.26 -5.49
C THR A 270 -35.79 -13.65 -4.60
N GLN A 271 -35.61 -14.51 -3.62
CA GLN A 271 -36.68 -14.90 -2.69
C GLN A 271 -37.21 -13.69 -1.88
N LEU A 272 -36.31 -12.83 -1.38
CA LEU A 272 -36.67 -11.61 -0.67
C LEU A 272 -37.46 -10.62 -1.54
N SER A 273 -37.16 -10.52 -2.84
CA SER A 273 -37.92 -9.67 -3.77
C SER A 273 -39.31 -10.24 -4.04
N MET A 274 -39.45 -11.58 -4.14
CA MET A 274 -40.71 -12.26 -4.37
C MET A 274 -41.69 -12.13 -3.20
N HIS A 275 -41.23 -12.02 -1.96
CA HIS A 275 -42.09 -11.79 -0.80
C HIS A 275 -42.89 -10.46 -0.94
N LYS A 276 -42.30 -9.42 -1.51
CA LYS A 276 -42.97 -8.12 -1.73
C LYS A 276 -44.07 -8.22 -2.81
N VAL A 277 -43.82 -8.96 -3.89
CA VAL A 277 -44.78 -9.18 -4.99
C VAL A 277 -45.94 -10.10 -4.56
N ALA A 278 -45.69 -10.96 -3.56
CA ALA A 278 -46.69 -11.91 -3.06
C ALA A 278 -47.78 -11.25 -2.21
N VAL A 279 -47.55 -10.08 -1.63
CA VAL A 279 -48.46 -9.40 -0.70
C VAL A 279 -49.42 -8.46 -1.43
N GLU A 280 -49.09 -7.95 -2.64
CA GLU A 280 -49.90 -7.00 -3.40
C GLU A 280 -50.01 -7.39 -4.89
N PRO A 281 -50.98 -8.25 -5.28
CA PRO A 281 -51.08 -8.72 -6.67
C PRO A 281 -51.63 -7.67 -7.67
N LEU A 282 -52.21 -6.58 -7.23
CA LEU A 282 -52.88 -5.61 -8.12
C LEU A 282 -52.27 -4.20 -8.15
N GLY A 283 -51.15 -3.92 -7.50
CA GLY A 283 -50.39 -2.67 -7.70
C GLY A 283 -51.15 -1.32 -7.58
N VAL A 284 -52.42 -1.31 -7.14
CA VAL A 284 -53.32 -0.15 -7.13
C VAL A 284 -53.36 0.52 -5.74
N VAL A 285 -52.57 0.08 -4.78
CA VAL A 285 -52.48 0.86 -3.55
C VAL A 285 -51.60 2.08 -3.81
N ARG A 286 -52.29 3.22 -3.97
CA ARG A 286 -51.75 4.56 -3.89
C ARG A 286 -50.62 4.56 -2.88
N LYS A 287 -49.39 4.80 -3.30
CA LYS A 287 -48.28 5.12 -2.39
C LYS A 287 -48.66 6.39 -1.64
N SER A 288 -49.48 6.23 -0.62
CA SER A 288 -49.89 7.29 0.29
C SER A 288 -48.71 7.64 1.15
N GLY A 289 -48.25 8.87 0.96
CA GLY A 289 -47.41 9.59 1.93
C GLY A 289 -46.03 9.00 2.15
N SER A 290 -45.02 9.73 1.78
CA SER A 290 -43.68 9.51 2.25
C SER A 290 -43.69 9.56 3.79
N THR A 291 -43.68 8.40 4.44
CA THR A 291 -43.39 8.35 5.86
C THR A 291 -42.02 9.00 6.06
N SER A 292 -42.02 10.12 6.77
CA SER A 292 -40.80 10.85 7.12
C SER A 292 -39.73 9.87 7.62
N ARG A 293 -38.67 9.74 6.85
CA ARG A 293 -37.62 8.79 7.14
C ARG A 293 -36.90 9.21 8.43
N ARG A 294 -37.07 8.45 9.49
CA ARG A 294 -36.46 8.76 10.81
C ARG A 294 -34.94 8.68 10.67
N LEU A 295 -34.25 9.75 11.08
CA LEU A 295 -32.80 9.92 10.97
C LEU A 295 -32.03 9.07 11.99
N TRP A 296 -32.58 8.93 13.21
CA TRP A 296 -31.84 8.43 14.36
C TRP A 296 -31.24 7.02 14.15
N TRP A 297 -32.00 6.07 13.59
CA TRP A 297 -31.49 4.70 13.35
C TRP A 297 -30.47 4.63 12.20
N ARG A 298 -30.47 5.61 11.29
CA ARG A 298 -29.54 5.70 10.15
C ARG A 298 -28.19 6.24 10.56
N ILE A 299 -28.18 7.17 11.54
CA ILE A 299 -26.97 7.66 12.18
C ILE A 299 -26.47 6.67 13.23
N ALA A 300 -27.36 5.90 13.86
CA ALA A 300 -26.98 4.89 14.83
C ALA A 300 -25.98 3.87 14.26
N LEU A 301 -26.12 3.50 12.98
CA LEU A 301 -25.27 2.51 12.34
C LEU A 301 -23.80 2.99 12.19
N PRO A 302 -23.50 4.15 11.58
CA PRO A 302 -22.14 4.67 11.53
C PRO A 302 -21.59 5.06 12.90
N LEU A 303 -22.45 5.53 13.83
CA LEU A 303 -22.06 5.79 15.22
C LEU A 303 -21.65 4.51 15.94
N LEU A 304 -22.41 3.43 15.79
CA LEU A 304 -22.06 2.11 16.31
C LEU A 304 -20.70 1.66 15.76
N GLY A 305 -20.48 1.82 14.45
CA GLY A 305 -19.18 1.51 13.81
C GLY A 305 -18.03 2.28 14.44
N LEU A 306 -18.22 3.58 14.66
CA LEU A 306 -17.20 4.43 15.29
C LEU A 306 -16.94 4.02 16.76
N ILE A 307 -17.99 3.72 17.53
CA ILE A 307 -17.89 3.26 18.92
C ILE A 307 -17.14 1.93 18.98
N LEU A 308 -17.47 0.96 18.12
CA LEU A 308 -16.79 -0.34 18.07
C LEU A 308 -15.30 -0.18 17.77
N LEU A 309 -14.95 0.66 16.81
CA LEU A 309 -13.55 0.97 16.50
C LEU A 309 -12.84 1.67 17.66
N ARG A 310 -13.50 2.61 18.33
CA ARG A 310 -12.94 3.30 19.51
C ARG A 310 -12.73 2.37 20.72
N ILE A 311 -13.60 1.38 20.90
CA ILE A 311 -13.42 0.36 21.95
C ILE A 311 -12.20 -0.51 21.64
N SER A 312 -11.98 -0.84 20.36
CA SER A 312 -10.81 -1.62 19.91
C SER A 312 -9.47 -0.91 20.11
N VAL A 313 -9.45 0.43 20.25
CA VAL A 313 -8.22 1.24 20.47
C VAL A 313 -7.59 0.99 21.85
N ARG A 314 -8.30 0.40 22.82
CA ARG A 314 -7.81 0.28 24.20
C ARG A 314 -6.61 -0.64 24.39
N SER A 315 -6.34 -1.56 23.44
CA SER A 315 -5.17 -2.45 23.50
C SER A 315 -4.70 -2.86 22.11
N PRO A 316 -3.59 -2.29 21.58
CA PRO A 316 -2.99 -2.72 20.30
C PRO A 316 -2.58 -4.20 20.27
N ALA A 317 -2.32 -4.79 21.45
CA ALA A 317 -1.99 -6.21 21.59
C ALA A 317 -3.17 -7.12 21.19
N ASP A 318 -4.42 -6.66 21.34
CA ASP A 318 -5.62 -7.44 21.01
C ASP A 318 -5.86 -7.61 19.49
N LEU A 319 -5.16 -6.85 18.65
CA LEU A 319 -5.24 -6.98 17.19
C LEU A 319 -4.68 -8.31 16.65
N HIS A 320 -3.92 -9.04 17.46
CA HIS A 320 -3.45 -10.40 17.13
C HIS A 320 -4.46 -11.47 17.53
N GLY A 321 -5.47 -11.12 18.32
CA GLY A 321 -6.57 -11.99 18.74
C GLY A 321 -7.73 -11.97 17.75
N THR A 322 -8.43 -13.10 17.60
CA THR A 322 -9.61 -13.22 16.74
C THR A 322 -10.73 -12.25 17.12
N SER A 323 -10.90 -11.95 18.42
CA SER A 323 -11.91 -11.01 18.92
C SER A 323 -11.67 -9.57 18.48
N GLY A 324 -10.44 -9.09 18.55
CA GLY A 324 -10.07 -7.74 18.11
C GLY A 324 -10.28 -7.54 16.59
N VAL A 325 -9.83 -8.51 15.80
CA VAL A 325 -10.02 -8.51 14.34
C VAL A 325 -11.51 -8.46 13.99
N VAL A 326 -12.33 -9.29 14.61
CA VAL A 326 -13.78 -9.32 14.36
C VAL A 326 -14.43 -7.98 14.70
N LEU A 327 -14.04 -7.36 15.81
CA LEU A 327 -14.58 -6.07 16.25
C LEU A 327 -14.24 -4.95 15.25
N VAL A 328 -13.00 -4.92 14.75
CA VAL A 328 -12.54 -3.96 13.72
C VAL A 328 -13.31 -4.18 12.42
N VAL A 329 -13.46 -5.43 11.97
CA VAL A 329 -14.22 -5.75 10.74
C VAL A 329 -15.68 -5.31 10.85
N ILE A 330 -16.36 -5.61 11.95
CA ILE A 330 -17.74 -5.22 12.17
C ILE A 330 -17.87 -3.69 12.25
N GLY A 331 -16.95 -3.02 12.93
CA GLY A 331 -16.91 -1.56 13.03
C GLY A 331 -16.74 -0.90 11.65
N MET A 332 -15.83 -1.39 10.84
CA MET A 332 -15.61 -0.91 9.48
C MET A 332 -16.81 -1.15 8.57
N LEU A 333 -17.38 -2.38 8.60
CA LEU A 333 -18.59 -2.71 7.82
C LEU A 333 -19.75 -1.82 8.23
N SER A 334 -19.97 -1.61 9.52
CA SER A 334 -21.01 -0.76 10.06
C SER A 334 -20.88 0.70 9.60
N LEU A 335 -19.67 1.25 9.60
CA LEU A 335 -19.37 2.59 9.08
C LEU A 335 -19.64 2.71 7.58
N LEU A 336 -19.12 1.78 6.77
CA LEU A 336 -19.29 1.80 5.31
C LEU A 336 -20.72 1.55 4.88
N VAL A 337 -21.46 0.64 5.55
CA VAL A 337 -22.90 0.45 5.34
C VAL A 337 -23.67 1.69 5.80
N GLY A 338 -23.19 2.39 6.81
CA GLY A 338 -23.72 3.67 7.27
C GLY A 338 -23.80 4.73 6.15
N VAL A 339 -22.80 4.77 5.23
CA VAL A 339 -22.86 5.62 4.04
C VAL A 339 -24.15 5.39 3.25
N THR A 340 -24.48 4.12 2.98
CA THR A 340 -25.67 3.75 2.20
C THR A 340 -26.98 4.05 2.94
N ALA A 341 -26.96 4.03 4.27
CA ALA A 341 -28.13 4.34 5.09
C ALA A 341 -28.40 5.86 5.19
N VAL A 342 -27.34 6.68 5.25
CA VAL A 342 -27.44 8.14 5.41
C VAL A 342 -27.78 8.83 4.09
N LEU A 343 -27.25 8.35 2.96
CA LEU A 343 -27.38 9.00 1.66
C LEU A 343 -28.85 9.25 1.22
N PRO A 344 -29.80 8.30 1.31
CA PRO A 344 -31.18 8.55 0.91
C PRO A 344 -31.87 9.62 1.74
N TRP A 345 -31.54 9.73 3.03
CA TRP A 345 -32.04 10.79 3.90
C TRP A 345 -31.44 12.16 3.51
N ALA A 346 -30.14 12.19 3.23
CA ALA A 346 -29.45 13.40 2.84
C ALA A 346 -30.00 13.99 1.52
N VAL A 347 -30.27 13.11 0.53
CA VAL A 347 -30.90 13.51 -0.75
C VAL A 347 -32.32 14.03 -0.50
N GLU A 348 -33.13 13.35 0.31
CA GLU A 348 -34.48 13.81 0.65
C GLU A 348 -34.46 15.17 1.37
N ARG A 349 -33.51 15.39 2.28
CA ARG A 349 -33.36 16.67 2.98
C ARG A 349 -32.97 17.79 2.03
N LEU A 350 -31.99 17.53 1.14
CA LEU A 350 -31.54 18.49 0.14
C LEU A 350 -32.69 18.89 -0.82
N THR A 351 -33.43 17.91 -1.33
CA THR A 351 -34.54 18.17 -2.26
C THR A 351 -35.67 18.97 -1.59
N ARG A 352 -35.90 18.81 -0.30
CA ARG A 352 -36.91 19.62 0.45
C ARG A 352 -36.41 21.06 0.67
N LEU A 353 -35.11 21.27 0.96
CA LEU A 353 -34.56 22.61 1.20
C LEU A 353 -34.55 23.47 -0.07
N PHE A 354 -34.22 22.87 -1.22
CA PHE A 354 -33.99 23.58 -2.48
C PHE A 354 -35.13 23.40 -3.51
N GLY A 355 -36.21 22.73 -3.15
CA GLY A 355 -37.31 22.35 -4.08
C GLY A 355 -38.16 23.48 -4.66
N GLY A 356 -38.02 24.71 -4.12
CA GLY A 356 -38.82 25.88 -4.54
C GLY A 356 -38.04 26.92 -5.38
N PHE A 357 -36.74 26.80 -5.54
CA PHE A 357 -35.90 27.83 -6.16
C PHE A 357 -35.16 27.30 -7.40
N GLY A 358 -34.89 28.19 -8.39
CA GLY A 358 -34.03 27.92 -9.52
C GLY A 358 -34.72 27.80 -10.88
N PRO A 359 -33.96 27.63 -11.97
CA PRO A 359 -34.44 27.52 -13.33
C PRO A 359 -35.24 26.21 -13.56
N VAL A 360 -36.05 26.17 -14.62
CA VAL A 360 -36.93 25.04 -14.95
C VAL A 360 -36.22 23.66 -14.93
N PRO A 361 -35.01 23.50 -15.51
CA PRO A 361 -34.29 22.22 -15.44
C PRO A 361 -34.01 21.77 -14.03
N TRP A 362 -33.66 22.70 -13.10
CA TRP A 362 -33.39 22.44 -11.70
C TRP A 362 -34.66 21.97 -10.96
N GLN A 363 -35.77 22.68 -11.14
CA GLN A 363 -37.04 22.29 -10.52
C GLN A 363 -37.52 20.92 -11.01
N LEU A 364 -37.40 20.63 -12.31
CA LEU A 364 -37.73 19.31 -12.87
C LEU A 364 -36.81 18.21 -12.31
N ALA A 365 -35.52 18.52 -12.11
CA ALA A 365 -34.55 17.59 -11.52
C ALA A 365 -34.91 17.26 -10.07
N LEU A 366 -35.20 18.27 -9.25
CA LEU A 366 -35.51 18.07 -7.84
C LEU A 366 -36.86 17.36 -7.65
N ARG A 367 -37.89 17.73 -8.44
CA ARG A 367 -39.19 16.99 -8.42
C ARG A 367 -39.05 15.55 -8.90
N GLY A 368 -38.20 15.32 -9.92
CA GLY A 368 -37.86 13.97 -10.38
C GLY A 368 -37.17 13.14 -9.26
N LEU A 369 -36.30 13.76 -8.49
CA LEU A 369 -35.62 13.12 -7.33
C LEU A 369 -36.62 12.90 -6.17
N GLN A 370 -37.58 13.82 -5.91
CA GLN A 370 -38.60 13.62 -4.88
C GLN A 370 -39.51 12.43 -5.19
N LEU A 371 -39.86 12.23 -6.47
CA LEU A 371 -40.76 11.15 -6.91
C LEU A 371 -40.03 9.80 -7.00
N ASN A 372 -38.76 9.81 -7.38
CA ASN A 372 -37.97 8.61 -7.67
C ASN A 372 -36.59 8.55 -6.92
N GLY A 373 -36.49 9.20 -5.77
CA GLY A 373 -35.23 9.33 -5.01
C GLY A 373 -34.59 7.99 -4.66
N ASP A 374 -35.37 6.93 -4.44
CA ASP A 374 -34.89 5.60 -4.12
C ASP A 374 -34.09 4.93 -5.27
N SER A 375 -34.46 5.20 -6.51
CA SER A 375 -33.74 4.66 -7.67
C SER A 375 -32.44 5.43 -7.92
N ALA A 376 -32.48 6.75 -7.78
CA ALA A 376 -31.30 7.61 -7.96
C ALA A 376 -30.24 7.39 -6.88
N THR A 377 -30.63 7.25 -5.61
CA THR A 377 -29.67 7.00 -4.51
C THR A 377 -29.07 5.61 -4.57
N ARG A 378 -29.79 4.62 -5.06
CA ARG A 378 -29.26 3.25 -5.19
C ARG A 378 -28.10 3.14 -6.17
N SER A 379 -28.16 3.87 -7.29
CA SER A 379 -27.05 3.88 -8.27
C SER A 379 -25.79 4.56 -7.72
N VAL A 380 -25.94 5.53 -6.82
CA VAL A 380 -24.85 6.29 -6.22
C VAL A 380 -24.24 5.60 -5.00
N ASN A 381 -25.01 4.77 -4.28
CA ASN A 381 -24.52 4.09 -3.07
C ASN A 381 -23.23 3.31 -3.30
N GLY A 382 -23.10 2.62 -4.43
CA GLY A 382 -21.90 1.85 -4.75
C GLY A 382 -20.63 2.72 -4.85
N ILE A 383 -20.73 3.87 -5.53
CA ILE A 383 -19.63 4.83 -5.65
C ILE A 383 -19.32 5.45 -4.29
N ALA A 384 -20.33 5.87 -3.55
CA ALA A 384 -20.13 6.50 -2.25
C ALA A 384 -19.38 5.57 -1.27
N VAL A 385 -19.74 4.29 -1.23
CA VAL A 385 -19.03 3.29 -0.40
C VAL A 385 -17.61 3.06 -0.88
N ALA A 386 -17.38 2.96 -2.19
CA ALA A 386 -16.04 2.75 -2.73
C ALA A 386 -15.13 3.95 -2.48
N VAL A 387 -15.65 5.18 -2.66
CA VAL A 387 -14.90 6.40 -2.38
C VAL A 387 -14.62 6.54 -0.87
N ALA A 388 -15.59 6.25 0.00
CA ALA A 388 -15.38 6.25 1.45
C ALA A 388 -14.28 5.26 1.86
N GLY A 389 -14.30 4.06 1.31
CA GLY A 389 -13.27 3.06 1.53
C GLY A 389 -11.90 3.47 0.98
N ALA A 390 -11.86 4.04 -0.23
CA ALA A 390 -10.63 4.52 -0.85
C ALA A 390 -10.00 5.68 -0.05
N VAL A 391 -10.81 6.62 0.43
CA VAL A 391 -10.39 7.73 1.30
C VAL A 391 -9.82 7.21 2.61
N ALA A 392 -10.51 6.26 3.27
CA ALA A 392 -10.06 5.66 4.51
C ALA A 392 -8.72 4.94 4.33
N LEU A 393 -8.61 4.15 3.27
CA LEU A 393 -7.40 3.41 2.93
C LEU A 393 -6.22 4.32 2.60
N GLN A 394 -6.47 5.39 1.82
CA GLN A 394 -5.45 6.38 1.47
C GLN A 394 -4.98 7.16 2.71
N THR A 395 -5.89 7.53 3.60
CA THR A 395 -5.56 8.20 4.86
C THR A 395 -4.66 7.30 5.71
N LEU A 396 -5.00 6.02 5.84
CA LEU A 396 -4.19 5.03 6.55
C LEU A 396 -2.81 4.86 5.90
N LEU A 397 -2.74 4.68 4.58
CA LEU A 397 -1.48 4.54 3.86
C LEU A 397 -0.58 5.77 3.99
N THR A 398 -1.16 6.97 3.90
CA THR A 398 -0.39 8.22 4.04
C THR A 398 0.17 8.36 5.44
N GLY A 399 -0.61 8.04 6.48
CA GLY A 399 -0.16 8.08 7.86
C GLY A 399 0.92 7.05 8.17
N LEU A 400 0.80 5.84 7.63
CA LEU A 400 1.81 4.78 7.80
C LEU A 400 3.12 5.06 7.03
N SER A 401 3.06 5.79 5.91
CA SER A 401 4.24 6.14 5.12
C SER A 401 5.02 7.34 5.67
N GLN A 402 4.47 8.08 6.62
CA GLN A 402 5.15 9.20 7.26
C GLN A 402 6.00 8.69 8.43
N ASN A 403 7.31 8.62 8.24
CA ASN A 403 8.23 8.44 9.35
C ASN A 403 8.27 9.72 10.20
N PRO A 404 8.20 9.63 11.54
CA PRO A 404 8.32 10.80 12.42
C PRO A 404 9.60 11.60 12.19
N VAL A 405 10.67 10.94 11.73
CA VAL A 405 11.96 11.55 11.38
C VAL A 405 11.87 12.50 10.18
N ASP A 406 10.98 12.24 9.20
CA ASP A 406 10.81 13.08 8.02
C ASP A 406 10.08 14.40 8.32
N SER A 407 9.28 14.46 9.38
CA SER A 407 8.56 15.67 9.79
C SER A 407 9.48 16.70 10.47
N THR A 408 10.44 16.25 11.25
CA THR A 408 11.46 17.10 11.86
C THR A 408 12.48 17.62 10.85
N ALA A 409 12.79 16.82 9.81
CA ALA A 409 13.68 17.24 8.72
C ALA A 409 13.06 18.35 7.82
N ARG A 410 11.73 18.45 7.73
CA ARG A 410 11.05 19.54 7.00
C ARG A 410 10.98 20.85 7.77
N GLY A 411 11.06 20.83 9.09
CA GLY A 411 11.07 22.02 9.95
C GLY A 411 12.45 22.65 10.15
N ALA A 412 13.51 21.88 10.00
CA ALA A 412 14.86 22.41 10.04
C ALA A 412 15.16 23.10 8.69
N HIS A 413 15.41 24.40 8.73
CA HIS A 413 15.95 25.19 7.62
C HIS A 413 17.33 24.62 7.25
N GLY A 414 17.32 23.50 6.49
CA GLY A 414 18.52 22.84 5.96
C GLY A 414 19.15 23.67 4.83
N PRO A 415 20.34 23.26 4.37
CA PRO A 415 21.04 23.90 3.25
C PRO A 415 20.08 24.04 2.07
N SER A 416 20.29 25.06 1.27
CA SER A 416 19.42 25.46 0.13
C SER A 416 18.78 24.24 -0.55
N ALA A 417 17.54 24.34 -1.00
CA ALA A 417 16.74 23.22 -1.57
C ALA A 417 17.47 22.37 -2.64
N SER A 418 18.63 22.82 -3.08
CA SER A 418 19.50 22.19 -4.08
C SER A 418 20.58 21.24 -3.53
N THR A 419 20.90 21.25 -2.23
CA THR A 419 21.98 20.42 -1.63
C THR A 419 21.38 19.38 -0.69
N ARG A 420 21.81 18.14 -0.82
CA ARG A 420 21.40 16.99 0.01
C ARG A 420 22.60 16.21 0.52
N VAL A 421 22.37 15.34 1.48
CA VAL A 421 23.37 14.49 2.12
C VAL A 421 23.22 13.04 1.69
N ALA A 422 24.36 12.35 1.52
CA ALA A 422 24.44 10.89 1.40
C ALA A 422 25.48 10.37 2.42
N ILE A 423 25.27 9.15 2.89
CA ILE A 423 26.16 8.49 3.83
C ILE A 423 26.60 7.16 3.21
N ALA A 424 27.90 7.04 2.95
CA ALA A 424 28.50 5.81 2.47
C ALA A 424 29.21 5.10 3.64
N ARG A 425 28.81 3.85 3.93
CA ARG A 425 29.37 3.05 5.02
C ARG A 425 30.06 1.81 4.48
N LEU A 426 31.25 1.53 5.01
CA LEU A 426 31.98 0.30 4.76
C LEU A 426 32.43 -0.28 6.09
N ASP A 427 31.98 -1.49 6.37
CA ASP A 427 32.45 -2.24 7.54
C ASP A 427 33.77 -2.96 7.22
N ASP A 428 34.85 -2.24 7.38
CA ASP A 428 36.24 -2.68 7.14
C ASP A 428 37.06 -2.82 8.43
N GLY A 429 36.41 -2.81 9.59
CA GLY A 429 37.06 -2.78 10.88
C GLY A 429 37.81 -1.46 11.15
N GLY A 430 37.41 -0.38 10.51
CA GLY A 430 37.93 0.96 10.72
C GLY A 430 39.35 1.21 10.20
N THR A 431 39.93 0.31 9.37
CA THR A 431 41.35 0.37 9.00
C THR A 431 41.63 1.14 7.71
N ARG A 432 40.67 1.32 6.82
CA ARG A 432 40.90 1.85 5.46
C ARG A 432 40.27 3.22 5.13
N GLY A 433 39.59 3.83 6.07
CA GLY A 433 38.73 5.02 5.85
C GLY A 433 39.41 6.21 5.16
N ALA A 434 40.62 6.56 5.51
CA ALA A 434 41.33 7.71 4.96
C ALA A 434 41.61 7.68 3.44
N LYS A 435 41.26 6.57 2.75
CA LYS A 435 41.49 6.40 1.31
C LYS A 435 40.27 6.64 0.45
N TYR A 436 39.06 6.70 1.04
CA TYR A 436 37.79 6.68 0.28
C TYR A 436 37.21 8.08 0.06
N ALA A 437 37.30 8.97 1.05
CA ALA A 437 36.75 10.31 0.95
C ALA A 437 37.29 11.13 -0.23
N PRO A 438 38.62 11.14 -0.53
CA PRO A 438 39.12 11.87 -1.69
C PRO A 438 38.57 11.36 -3.03
N VAL A 439 38.41 10.03 -3.17
CA VAL A 439 37.89 9.43 -4.41
C VAL A 439 36.41 9.74 -4.56
N LEU A 440 35.60 9.63 -3.50
CA LEU A 440 34.19 9.94 -3.54
C LEU A 440 33.93 11.45 -3.76
N ALA A 441 34.83 12.32 -3.31
CA ALA A 441 34.77 13.77 -3.53
C ALA A 441 34.88 14.14 -5.02
N THR A 442 35.54 13.32 -5.85
CA THR A 442 35.67 13.56 -7.30
C THR A 442 34.47 13.10 -8.09
N THR A 443 33.47 12.48 -7.44
CA THR A 443 32.27 11.99 -8.13
C THR A 443 31.42 13.16 -8.66
N PRO A 444 30.94 13.11 -9.92
CA PRO A 444 30.11 14.17 -10.47
C PRO A 444 28.89 14.48 -9.62
N GLY A 445 28.68 15.76 -9.29
CA GLY A 445 27.57 16.24 -8.48
C GLY A 445 27.85 16.22 -6.96
N VAL A 446 28.95 15.64 -6.50
CA VAL A 446 29.41 15.72 -5.09
C VAL A 446 30.11 17.06 -4.86
N GLN A 447 29.74 17.75 -3.80
CA GLN A 447 30.32 19.04 -3.41
C GLN A 447 31.41 18.89 -2.34
N ARG A 448 31.19 17.97 -1.40
CA ARG A 448 32.11 17.72 -0.28
C ARG A 448 31.98 16.30 0.22
N ALA A 449 33.10 15.72 0.65
CA ALA A 449 33.18 14.44 1.33
C ALA A 449 33.90 14.63 2.67
N ILE A 450 33.32 14.08 3.74
CA ILE A 450 33.89 14.12 5.10
C ILE A 450 33.94 12.72 5.64
N GLU A 451 35.08 12.36 6.19
CA GLU A 451 35.31 11.07 6.77
C GLU A 451 35.15 11.07 8.27
N PHE A 452 34.50 10.05 8.81
CA PHE A 452 34.39 9.76 10.22
C PHE A 452 34.13 8.26 10.40
N LYS A 453 34.28 7.77 11.63
CA LYS A 453 33.94 6.40 11.98
C LYS A 453 32.65 6.40 12.79
N GLU A 454 31.80 5.44 12.56
CA GLU A 454 30.52 5.25 13.26
C GLU A 454 30.58 3.98 14.09
N LEU A 455 30.40 4.10 15.41
CA LEU A 455 30.32 2.98 16.34
C LEU A 455 28.92 2.87 16.90
N SER A 456 28.30 1.70 16.75
CA SER A 456 27.02 1.38 17.36
C SER A 456 27.23 0.87 18.79
N VAL A 457 26.57 1.45 19.77
CA VAL A 457 26.64 1.03 21.18
C VAL A 457 25.25 0.80 21.75
N SER A 458 25.10 -0.19 22.61
CA SER A 458 23.83 -0.56 23.23
C SER A 458 23.95 -0.60 24.77
N PRO A 459 22.91 -0.19 25.52
CA PRO A 459 22.86 -0.36 26.96
C PRO A 459 22.97 -1.83 27.37
N LEU A 460 23.64 -2.14 28.50
CA LEU A 460 23.81 -3.51 28.98
C LEU A 460 22.48 -4.18 29.37
N ASN A 461 21.49 -3.38 29.77
CA ASN A 461 20.18 -3.84 30.25
C ASN A 461 19.12 -3.98 29.12
N GLY A 462 19.56 -3.92 27.86
CA GLY A 462 18.68 -3.84 26.70
C GLY A 462 18.22 -2.40 26.45
N GLY A 463 17.98 -2.08 25.20
CA GLY A 463 17.61 -0.74 24.73
C GLY A 463 17.96 -0.56 23.26
N PHE A 464 17.59 0.57 22.69
CA PHE A 464 17.92 0.87 21.31
C PHE A 464 19.40 1.18 21.15
N PRO A 465 20.05 0.68 20.08
CA PRO A 465 21.43 1.01 19.78
C PRO A 465 21.59 2.50 19.49
N GLN A 466 22.69 3.08 19.95
CA GLN A 466 23.03 4.49 19.76
C GLN A 466 24.33 4.62 18.99
N ALA A 467 24.46 5.74 18.25
CA ALA A 467 25.66 6.00 17.46
C ALA A 467 26.64 6.89 18.19
N VAL A 468 27.93 6.51 18.11
CA VAL A 468 29.08 7.33 18.49
C VAL A 468 29.85 7.65 17.21
N LEU A 469 30.04 8.94 16.90
CA LEU A 469 30.82 9.38 15.76
C LEU A 469 32.26 9.71 16.21
N ILE A 470 33.22 9.09 15.58
CA ILE A 470 34.64 9.21 15.93
C ILE A 470 35.35 9.86 14.75
N ALA A 471 35.93 11.04 14.96
CA ALA A 471 36.73 11.75 13.98
C ALA A 471 37.74 12.69 14.65
N ASP A 472 38.70 13.17 13.88
CA ASP A 472 39.59 14.23 14.36
C ASP A 472 38.88 15.57 14.56
N CYS A 473 39.50 16.50 15.27
CA CYS A 473 38.89 17.79 15.56
C CYS A 473 38.53 18.62 14.30
N ALA A 474 39.24 18.44 13.19
CA ALA A 474 38.99 19.16 11.96
C ALA A 474 37.63 18.69 11.35
N HIS A 475 37.42 17.38 11.34
CA HIS A 475 36.15 16.78 10.83
C HIS A 475 35.02 16.96 11.82
N LEU A 476 35.23 16.87 13.16
CA LEU A 476 34.19 17.10 14.16
C LEU A 476 33.62 18.53 14.11
N ARG A 477 34.45 19.54 13.82
CA ARG A 477 34.00 20.94 13.61
C ARG A 477 33.11 21.11 12.41
N LEU A 478 33.14 20.20 11.44
CA LEU A 478 32.24 20.20 10.30
C LEU A 478 30.87 19.57 10.64
N LEU A 479 30.87 18.65 11.62
CA LEU A 479 29.66 17.97 12.07
C LEU A 479 28.89 18.77 13.13
N ALA A 480 29.59 19.50 14.01
CA ALA A 480 28.97 20.28 15.09
C ALA A 480 29.72 21.59 15.37
N GLN A 481 29.01 22.54 15.98
CA GLN A 481 29.55 23.84 16.41
C GLN A 481 30.34 23.62 17.71
N LEU A 482 31.64 23.35 17.60
CA LEU A 482 32.52 23.08 18.75
C LEU A 482 33.12 24.38 19.29
N PRO A 483 33.05 24.66 20.61
CA PRO A 483 33.71 25.82 21.22
C PRO A 483 35.24 25.72 21.15
N SER A 484 35.78 24.56 21.46
CA SER A 484 37.19 24.18 21.33
C SER A 484 37.21 22.68 21.04
N CYS A 485 38.35 22.16 20.56
CA CYS A 485 38.53 20.73 20.39
C CYS A 485 40.01 20.42 20.45
N SER A 486 40.36 19.47 21.32
CA SER A 486 41.66 18.85 21.48
C SER A 486 41.56 17.33 21.51
N ASP A 487 42.69 16.66 21.29
CA ASP A 487 42.69 15.19 21.39
C ASP A 487 42.34 14.78 22.84
N GLY A 488 41.35 13.88 22.95
CA GLY A 488 40.79 13.44 24.23
C GLY A 488 39.41 14.02 24.56
N ASP A 489 38.95 14.99 23.80
CA ASP A 489 37.61 15.56 23.99
C ASP A 489 36.51 14.68 23.41
N ALA A 490 35.36 14.71 24.09
CA ALA A 490 34.10 14.16 23.60
C ALA A 490 32.94 15.15 23.83
N PHE A 491 32.03 15.22 22.87
CA PHE A 491 30.95 16.16 22.86
C PHE A 491 29.60 15.46 22.70
N LEU A 492 28.55 15.95 23.35
CA LEU A 492 27.20 15.42 23.20
C LEU A 492 26.37 16.40 22.36
N THR A 493 25.68 15.88 21.33
CA THR A 493 24.80 16.76 20.55
C THR A 493 23.51 17.03 21.30
N ALA A 494 23.04 18.29 21.25
CA ALA A 494 21.73 18.67 21.75
C ALA A 494 20.65 18.18 20.77
N PRO A 495 19.49 17.71 21.24
CA PRO A 495 18.38 17.33 20.38
C PRO A 495 17.83 18.57 19.65
N PRO A 496 17.35 18.42 18.40
CA PRO A 496 16.91 19.55 17.59
C PRO A 496 15.60 20.20 18.07
N SER A 497 14.83 19.55 18.94
CA SER A 497 13.59 20.11 19.55
C SER A 497 13.21 19.39 20.85
N THR A 498 12.59 20.15 21.77
CA THR A 498 12.27 19.71 23.14
C THR A 498 10.99 18.87 23.28
N ASP A 499 10.24 18.57 22.20
CA ASP A 499 8.80 18.27 22.38
C ASP A 499 8.28 16.89 21.99
N THR A 500 9.07 15.91 21.54
CA THR A 500 8.40 14.73 20.93
C THR A 500 8.88 13.33 21.28
N MET A 501 9.95 13.15 22.05
CA MET A 501 10.27 11.78 22.54
C MET A 501 10.74 11.81 23.99
N PRO A 502 10.28 10.90 24.86
CA PRO A 502 10.90 10.72 26.16
C PRO A 502 12.38 10.36 25.93
N ASP A 503 13.23 11.10 26.62
CA ASP A 503 14.71 10.95 26.60
C ASP A 503 15.07 9.51 26.99
N MET A 504 15.16 8.61 26.01
CA MET A 504 15.29 7.16 26.21
C MET A 504 16.71 6.75 26.65
N THR A 505 17.70 7.67 26.59
CA THR A 505 19.04 7.36 27.05
C THR A 505 19.81 8.62 27.47
N THR A 506 20.04 8.77 28.77
CA THR A 506 20.93 9.80 29.29
C THR A 506 22.38 9.30 29.18
N TRP A 507 23.15 9.90 28.26
CA TRP A 507 24.58 9.71 28.21
C TRP A 507 25.23 10.24 29.50
N ALA A 508 25.99 9.40 30.20
CA ALA A 508 26.72 9.81 31.38
C ALA A 508 28.18 9.40 31.26
N THR A 509 29.09 10.29 31.62
CA THR A 509 30.53 9.97 31.73
C THR A 509 30.73 8.73 32.60
N GLY A 510 31.54 7.78 32.13
CA GLY A 510 31.82 6.54 32.85
C GLY A 510 30.74 5.44 32.68
N MET A 511 29.63 5.71 31.97
CA MET A 511 28.61 4.71 31.67
C MET A 511 29.19 3.56 30.87
N LYS A 512 28.87 2.31 31.25
CA LYS A 512 29.30 1.12 30.53
C LYS A 512 28.26 0.68 29.52
N LEU A 513 28.65 0.62 28.26
CA LEU A 513 27.82 0.19 27.12
C LEU A 513 28.46 -1.04 26.47
N ARG A 514 27.75 -1.70 25.60
CA ARG A 514 28.28 -2.78 24.76
C ARG A 514 28.42 -2.27 23.33
N MET A 515 29.59 -2.49 22.75
CA MET A 515 29.78 -2.24 21.32
C MET A 515 29.05 -3.31 20.54
N ASP A 516 28.16 -2.89 19.63
CA ASP A 516 27.23 -3.75 18.91
C ASP A 516 26.37 -4.64 19.84
N MET A 517 25.64 -5.62 19.27
CA MET A 517 24.77 -6.51 20.03
C MET A 517 25.53 -7.52 20.89
N TYR A 518 26.74 -7.92 20.48
CA TYR A 518 27.55 -8.99 21.12
C TYR A 518 29.02 -8.61 21.36
N GLY A 519 29.42 -7.37 21.08
CA GLY A 519 30.79 -6.90 21.18
C GLY A 519 31.26 -6.64 22.60
N PRO A 520 32.53 -6.23 22.76
CA PRO A 520 33.13 -5.92 24.06
C PRO A 520 32.47 -4.73 24.76
N ARG A 521 32.69 -4.62 26.05
CA ARG A 521 32.21 -3.48 26.83
C ARG A 521 33.03 -2.25 26.53
N TRP A 522 32.37 -1.11 26.43
CA TRP A 522 32.99 0.19 26.23
C TRP A 522 32.50 1.17 27.31
N THR A 523 33.36 2.08 27.73
CA THR A 523 33.02 3.08 28.74
C THR A 523 32.97 4.45 28.07
N VAL A 524 31.86 5.17 28.32
CA VAL A 524 31.67 6.53 27.78
C VAL A 524 32.78 7.46 28.33
N PRO A 525 33.53 8.13 27.45
CA PRO A 525 34.58 9.08 27.87
C PRO A 525 33.99 10.30 28.59
N HIS A 526 34.87 11.12 29.17
CA HIS A 526 34.44 12.39 29.75
C HIS A 526 33.82 13.30 28.69
N ILE A 527 32.56 13.72 28.93
CA ILE A 527 31.84 14.61 28.02
C ILE A 527 32.26 16.05 28.34
N THR A 528 32.96 16.67 27.41
CA THR A 528 33.55 18.00 27.57
C THR A 528 32.47 19.08 27.51
N ALA A 529 31.52 18.98 26.57
CA ALA A 529 30.43 19.96 26.39
C ALA A 529 29.26 19.36 25.62
N THR A 530 28.09 19.99 25.78
CA THR A 530 26.94 19.76 24.89
C THR A 530 26.95 20.81 23.76
N VAL A 531 26.81 20.34 22.51
CA VAL A 531 27.02 21.14 21.30
C VAL A 531 25.84 21.02 20.34
N HIS A 532 25.67 21.97 19.43
CA HIS A 532 24.63 21.88 18.40
C HIS A 532 25.20 21.32 17.10
N ALA A 533 24.45 20.39 16.49
CA ALA A 533 24.81 19.84 15.18
C ALA A 533 24.78 20.91 14.09
N THR A 534 25.67 20.84 13.12
CA THR A 534 25.71 21.75 11.97
C THR A 534 24.59 21.38 10.98
N PRO A 535 23.83 22.35 10.42
CA PRO A 535 22.77 22.05 9.44
C PRO A 535 23.26 21.33 8.18
N ALA A 536 24.55 21.40 7.89
CA ALA A 536 25.17 20.77 6.71
C ALA A 536 25.16 19.22 6.75
N TYR A 537 25.08 18.61 7.96
CA TYR A 537 25.11 17.15 8.14
C TYR A 537 24.05 16.63 9.12
N PRO A 538 22.77 17.00 8.97
CA PRO A 538 21.71 16.63 9.93
C PRO A 538 21.50 15.11 10.02
N ALA A 539 21.92 14.35 9.01
CA ALA A 539 21.72 12.90 8.95
C ALA A 539 22.90 12.09 9.52
N ALA A 540 24.08 12.67 9.62
CA ALA A 540 25.22 12.05 10.31
C ALA A 540 25.13 12.21 11.82
N VAL A 541 24.44 13.28 12.25
CA VAL A 541 24.14 13.56 13.65
C VAL A 541 22.64 13.40 13.79
N SER A 542 22.18 12.20 14.12
CA SER A 542 20.77 11.83 14.15
C SER A 542 19.93 12.81 14.98
N SER A 543 18.60 12.76 14.81
CA SER A 543 17.62 13.51 15.62
C SER A 543 17.70 13.20 17.14
N GLU A 544 18.48 12.20 17.52
CA GLU A 544 18.77 11.79 18.88
C GLU A 544 20.11 12.34 19.35
N ARG A 545 20.34 12.34 20.65
CA ARG A 545 21.62 12.72 21.24
C ARG A 545 22.73 11.76 20.77
N THR A 546 23.64 12.25 19.94
CA THR A 546 24.78 11.51 19.41
C THR A 546 26.06 11.94 20.12
N LEU A 547 26.89 10.99 20.51
CA LEU A 547 28.19 11.28 21.08
C LEU A 547 29.24 11.45 19.96
N LEU A 548 29.91 12.60 19.96
CA LEU A 548 31.04 12.91 19.10
C LEU A 548 32.31 12.72 19.91
N ALA A 549 33.25 11.93 19.45
CA ALA A 549 34.49 11.67 20.19
C ALA A 549 35.72 11.76 19.27
N THR A 550 36.82 12.25 19.82
CA THR A 550 38.12 12.12 19.16
C THR A 550 38.61 10.66 19.24
N PRO A 551 39.44 10.19 18.32
CA PRO A 551 39.99 8.80 18.36
C PRO A 551 40.65 8.45 19.69
N TRP A 552 41.29 9.41 20.32
CA TRP A 552 41.95 9.21 21.62
C TRP A 552 40.89 9.07 22.75
N ALA A 553 39.85 9.91 22.76
CA ALA A 553 38.77 9.81 23.74
C ALA A 553 37.98 8.51 23.59
N ALA A 554 37.70 8.07 22.37
CA ALA A 554 36.98 6.82 22.09
C ALA A 554 37.77 5.58 22.48
N GLY A 555 39.11 5.65 22.39
CA GLY A 555 40.01 4.54 22.66
C GLY A 555 40.21 3.60 21.47
N HIS A 556 41.33 2.89 21.48
CA HIS A 556 41.77 2.02 20.37
C HIS A 556 40.73 0.91 20.05
N THR A 557 40.17 0.28 21.07
CA THR A 557 39.19 -0.80 20.89
C THR A 557 37.92 -0.31 20.20
N ALA A 558 37.40 0.85 20.58
CA ALA A 558 36.21 1.45 19.95
C ALA A 558 36.49 1.86 18.49
N THR A 559 37.67 2.46 18.27
CA THR A 559 38.08 2.88 16.93
C THR A 559 38.29 1.70 15.96
N ALA A 560 38.73 0.55 16.47
CA ALA A 560 38.89 -0.68 15.69
C ALA A 560 37.57 -1.40 15.36
N HIS A 561 36.55 -1.23 16.20
CA HIS A 561 35.18 -1.80 15.96
C HIS A 561 34.27 -0.86 15.19
N ALA A 562 34.68 0.39 15.01
CA ALA A 562 33.86 1.38 14.32
C ALA A 562 33.88 1.18 12.80
N VAL A 563 32.72 1.43 12.17
CA VAL A 563 32.52 1.34 10.71
C VAL A 563 33.05 2.61 10.05
N SER A 564 33.85 2.46 8.99
CA SER A 564 34.27 3.59 8.19
C SER A 564 33.12 4.22 7.45
N THR A 565 32.90 5.52 7.66
CA THR A 565 31.74 6.25 7.11
C THR A 565 32.22 7.52 6.42
N VAL A 566 31.70 7.76 5.21
CA VAL A 566 31.92 9.00 4.46
C VAL A 566 30.60 9.72 4.29
N GLY A 567 30.48 10.89 4.90
CA GLY A 567 29.38 11.82 4.69
C GLY A 567 29.62 12.65 3.42
N LEU A 568 28.64 12.66 2.52
CA LEU A 568 28.73 13.34 1.23
C LEU A 568 27.64 14.41 1.14
N THR A 569 28.00 15.61 0.68
CA THR A 569 27.01 16.59 0.22
C THR A 569 27.00 16.61 -1.30
N TYR A 570 25.79 16.59 -1.90
CA TYR A 570 25.60 16.55 -3.34
C TYR A 570 24.48 17.47 -3.82
N THR A 571 24.54 17.89 -5.08
CA THR A 571 23.56 18.77 -5.72
C THR A 571 22.47 17.97 -6.39
N THR A 572 21.17 18.28 -6.11
CA THR A 572 20.03 17.57 -6.69
C THR A 572 19.80 17.87 -8.18
N GLY A 573 20.38 18.94 -8.71
CA GLY A 573 20.26 19.31 -10.12
C GLY A 573 21.07 18.48 -11.10
N PHE A 574 22.00 17.63 -10.60
CA PHE A 574 22.78 16.74 -11.45
C PHE A 574 22.03 15.43 -11.71
N LYS A 575 21.85 15.09 -12.99
CA LYS A 575 21.11 13.90 -13.40
C LYS A 575 21.77 12.62 -12.85
N ASP A 576 20.96 11.73 -12.27
CA ASP A 576 21.36 10.42 -11.76
C ASP A 576 22.52 10.48 -10.71
N VAL A 577 22.70 11.62 -10.02
CA VAL A 577 23.80 11.83 -9.04
C VAL A 577 23.88 10.73 -7.98
N GLN A 578 22.73 10.23 -7.51
CA GLN A 578 22.69 9.16 -6.53
C GLN A 578 23.28 7.85 -7.06
N ASP A 579 23.04 7.57 -8.35
CA ASP A 579 23.58 6.39 -9.00
C ASP A 579 25.08 6.55 -9.33
N HIS A 580 25.54 7.76 -9.62
CA HIS A 580 26.98 8.06 -9.74
C HIS A 580 27.70 7.81 -8.41
N ILE A 581 27.15 8.29 -7.29
CA ILE A 581 27.75 8.08 -5.96
C ILE A 581 27.79 6.59 -5.61
N ARG A 582 26.67 5.84 -5.81
CA ARG A 582 26.66 4.39 -5.57
C ARG A 582 27.64 3.64 -6.45
N THR A 583 27.78 4.05 -7.72
CA THR A 583 28.72 3.41 -8.65
C THR A 583 30.17 3.69 -8.25
N ALA A 584 30.49 4.92 -7.85
CA ALA A 584 31.82 5.26 -7.36
C ALA A 584 32.17 4.49 -6.08
N ALA A 585 31.24 4.38 -5.13
CA ALA A 585 31.41 3.60 -3.92
C ALA A 585 31.61 2.11 -4.20
N ALA A 586 30.78 1.50 -5.06
CA ALA A 586 30.87 0.08 -5.41
C ALA A 586 32.15 -0.28 -6.20
N ARG A 587 32.74 0.68 -6.94
CA ARG A 587 34.05 0.49 -7.59
C ARG A 587 35.21 0.43 -6.59
N LEU A 588 35.08 1.11 -5.45
CA LEU A 588 36.06 1.07 -4.38
C LEU A 588 35.98 -0.25 -3.61
N ASP A 589 34.76 -0.62 -3.23
CA ASP A 589 34.45 -1.91 -2.63
C ASP A 589 32.95 -2.23 -2.87
N PRO A 590 32.60 -3.40 -3.45
CA PRO A 590 31.20 -3.79 -3.65
C PRO A 590 30.35 -3.82 -2.37
N ALA A 591 31.00 -3.90 -1.20
CA ALA A 591 30.35 -3.92 0.10
C ALA A 591 30.00 -2.52 0.65
N PHE A 592 30.33 -1.44 -0.07
CA PHE A 592 29.86 -0.10 0.32
C PHE A 592 28.35 -0.02 0.26
N SER A 593 27.73 0.29 1.37
CA SER A 593 26.31 0.70 1.44
C SER A 593 26.24 2.23 1.34
N VAL A 594 25.36 2.75 0.48
CA VAL A 594 25.15 4.20 0.35
C VAL A 594 23.71 4.54 0.62
N ASP A 595 23.47 5.23 1.72
CA ASP A 595 22.17 5.70 2.16
C ASP A 595 21.95 7.18 1.81
N PHE A 596 20.73 7.52 1.45
CA PHE A 596 20.30 8.88 1.13
C PHE A 596 19.21 9.30 2.12
N PRO A 597 19.57 9.90 3.26
CA PRO A 597 18.63 10.36 4.26
C PRO A 597 17.61 11.37 3.67
N GLY A 598 16.36 11.29 4.09
CA GLY A 598 15.27 12.13 3.59
C GLY A 598 14.54 11.63 2.34
N LYS A 599 15.02 10.57 1.68
CA LYS A 599 14.17 9.63 0.96
C LYS A 599 13.97 8.41 1.85
N SER A 600 12.88 8.37 2.58
CA SER A 600 12.41 7.12 3.17
C SER A 600 12.50 6.07 2.06
N GLN A 601 13.45 5.15 2.18
CA GLN A 601 13.38 3.92 1.40
C GLN A 601 12.13 3.22 1.94
N GLY A 602 10.97 3.48 1.30
CA GLY A 602 9.69 2.92 1.70
C GLY A 602 9.89 1.43 1.95
N ASP A 603 9.34 0.93 3.05
CA ASP A 603 9.37 -0.50 3.32
C ASP A 603 8.83 -1.20 2.06
N PRO A 604 9.62 -2.05 1.37
CA PRO A 604 9.20 -2.71 0.14
C PRO A 604 7.89 -3.47 0.30
N ALA A 605 7.61 -3.95 1.52
CA ALA A 605 6.35 -4.59 1.86
C ALA A 605 5.18 -3.59 1.79
N LEU A 606 5.37 -2.36 2.30
CA LEU A 606 4.35 -1.30 2.24
C LEU A 606 4.12 -0.82 0.81
N ASP A 607 5.18 -0.65 0.01
CA ASP A 607 5.05 -0.23 -1.39
C ASP A 607 4.35 -1.30 -2.24
N GLY A 608 4.63 -2.58 -2.04
CA GLY A 608 3.93 -3.68 -2.67
C GLY A 608 2.45 -3.71 -2.31
N VAL A 609 2.12 -3.59 -1.02
CA VAL A 609 0.73 -3.53 -0.53
C VAL A 609 0.01 -2.30 -1.10
N ARG A 610 0.65 -1.13 -1.12
CA ARG A 610 0.09 0.10 -1.69
C ARG A 610 -0.28 -0.06 -3.16
N ARG A 611 0.61 -0.62 -3.98
CA ARG A 611 0.35 -0.86 -5.42
C ARG A 611 -0.79 -1.87 -5.62
N ALA A 612 -0.81 -2.97 -4.85
CA ALA A 612 -1.89 -3.96 -4.89
C ALA A 612 -3.24 -3.35 -4.52
N LEU A 613 -3.28 -2.51 -3.48
CA LEU A 613 -4.50 -1.82 -3.07
C LEU A 613 -4.98 -0.80 -4.10
N LEU A 614 -4.07 -0.03 -4.70
CA LEU A 614 -4.42 0.90 -5.78
C LEU A 614 -4.99 0.16 -7.00
N ALA A 615 -4.38 -0.95 -7.41
CA ALA A 615 -4.90 -1.78 -8.49
C ALA A 615 -6.29 -2.35 -8.15
N GLY A 616 -6.49 -2.83 -6.92
CA GLY A 616 -7.77 -3.30 -6.41
C GLY A 616 -8.86 -2.22 -6.41
N VAL A 617 -8.55 -1.04 -5.90
CA VAL A 617 -9.47 0.12 -5.88
C VAL A 617 -9.85 0.52 -7.32
N THR A 618 -8.87 0.58 -8.23
CA THR A 618 -9.13 0.89 -9.64
C THR A 618 -10.07 -0.13 -10.27
N ALA A 619 -9.83 -1.43 -10.04
CA ALA A 619 -10.67 -2.49 -10.57
C ALA A 619 -12.12 -2.42 -10.01
N VAL A 620 -12.28 -2.09 -8.73
CA VAL A 620 -13.59 -1.87 -8.09
C VAL A 620 -14.29 -0.65 -8.70
N LEU A 621 -13.58 0.46 -8.92
CA LEU A 621 -14.17 1.66 -9.55
C LEU A 621 -14.65 1.37 -10.97
N VAL A 622 -13.89 0.61 -11.76
CA VAL A 622 -14.32 0.16 -13.10
C VAL A 622 -15.57 -0.70 -13.02
N LEU A 623 -15.63 -1.65 -12.08
CA LEU A 623 -16.80 -2.50 -11.87
C LEU A 623 -18.04 -1.68 -11.51
N ILE A 624 -17.90 -0.69 -10.62
CA ILE A 624 -19.01 0.19 -10.22
C ILE A 624 -19.45 1.08 -11.39
N ALA A 625 -18.50 1.63 -12.16
CA ALA A 625 -18.79 2.41 -13.36
C ALA A 625 -19.62 1.60 -14.36
N ALA A 626 -19.23 0.35 -14.62
CA ALA A 626 -19.99 -0.57 -15.47
C ALA A 626 -21.40 -0.84 -14.92
N SER A 627 -21.54 -1.06 -13.61
CA SER A 627 -22.83 -1.24 -12.95
C SER A 627 -23.73 -0.02 -13.09
N MET A 628 -23.17 1.18 -12.87
CA MET A 628 -23.92 2.43 -13.01
C MET A 628 -24.36 2.67 -14.46
N LEU A 629 -23.48 2.40 -15.42
CA LEU A 629 -23.81 2.54 -16.84
C LEU A 629 -24.99 1.65 -17.22
N LEU A 630 -24.97 0.38 -16.79
CA LEU A 630 -26.06 -0.55 -17.02
C LEU A 630 -27.36 -0.05 -16.37
N GLY A 631 -27.32 0.36 -15.10
CA GLY A 631 -28.47 0.90 -14.38
C GLY A 631 -29.04 2.17 -15.01
N ALA A 632 -28.16 3.07 -15.43
CA ALA A 632 -28.59 4.29 -16.10
C ALA A 632 -29.20 4.05 -17.48
N LEU A 633 -28.66 3.10 -18.26
CA LEU A 633 -29.26 2.69 -19.56
C LEU A 633 -30.65 2.08 -19.38
N GLU A 634 -30.84 1.24 -18.36
CA GLU A 634 -32.17 0.66 -18.06
C GLU A 634 -33.16 1.75 -17.63
N GLN A 635 -32.73 2.67 -16.77
CA GLN A 635 -33.56 3.80 -16.33
C GLN A 635 -33.98 4.72 -17.51
N VAL A 636 -33.09 4.95 -18.47
CA VAL A 636 -33.41 5.71 -19.69
C VAL A 636 -34.45 4.94 -20.53
N ARG A 637 -34.32 3.62 -20.66
CA ARG A 637 -35.28 2.78 -21.39
C ARG A 637 -36.67 2.79 -20.73
N GLU A 638 -36.76 2.66 -19.42
CA GLU A 638 -38.01 2.68 -18.66
C GLU A 638 -38.75 4.03 -18.79
N ARG A 639 -38.00 5.14 -18.83
CA ARG A 639 -38.52 6.50 -18.92
C ARG A 639 -38.73 6.99 -20.37
N ALA A 640 -38.34 6.22 -21.37
CA ALA A 640 -38.40 6.64 -22.77
C ALA A 640 -39.78 7.13 -23.19
N ARG A 641 -40.87 6.45 -22.77
CA ARG A 641 -42.26 6.86 -23.07
C ARG A 641 -42.63 8.21 -22.44
N VAL A 642 -42.28 8.43 -21.17
CA VAL A 642 -42.58 9.68 -20.48
C VAL A 642 -41.79 10.84 -21.10
N LEU A 643 -40.51 10.59 -21.46
CA LEU A 643 -39.66 11.59 -22.10
C LEU A 643 -40.14 11.93 -23.51
N SER A 644 -40.62 10.95 -24.30
CA SER A 644 -41.14 11.19 -25.63
C SER A 644 -42.45 12.01 -25.60
N VAL A 645 -43.33 11.77 -24.60
CA VAL A 645 -44.52 12.56 -24.39
C VAL A 645 -44.18 14.03 -24.03
N LEU A 646 -43.19 14.26 -23.14
CA LEU A 646 -42.77 15.61 -22.79
C LEU A 646 -42.16 16.35 -24.00
N VAL A 647 -41.44 15.66 -24.90
CA VAL A 647 -40.96 16.25 -26.16
C VAL A 647 -42.11 16.59 -27.09
N ALA A 648 -43.15 15.74 -27.14
CA ALA A 648 -44.36 16.00 -27.95
C ALA A 648 -45.12 17.25 -27.45
N PHE A 649 -45.08 17.52 -26.14
CA PHE A 649 -45.64 18.77 -25.56
C PHE A 649 -44.73 19.99 -25.73
N GLY A 650 -43.68 19.93 -26.56
CA GLY A 650 -42.84 21.09 -26.91
C GLY A 650 -41.67 21.38 -25.94
N THR A 651 -41.35 20.49 -25.00
CA THR A 651 -40.23 20.74 -24.08
C THR A 651 -38.90 20.62 -24.86
N PRO A 652 -38.01 21.62 -24.82
CA PRO A 652 -36.74 21.55 -25.55
C PRO A 652 -35.84 20.43 -25.00
N ARG A 653 -35.25 19.65 -25.91
CA ARG A 653 -34.38 18.49 -25.58
C ARG A 653 -33.25 18.84 -24.66
N ARG A 654 -32.71 20.07 -24.77
CA ARG A 654 -31.64 20.59 -23.89
C ARG A 654 -32.09 20.67 -22.43
N THR A 655 -33.31 21.15 -22.18
CA THR A 655 -33.89 21.23 -20.82
C THR A 655 -34.09 19.86 -20.20
N LEU A 656 -34.51 18.88 -20.98
CA LEU A 656 -34.65 17.49 -20.53
C LEU A 656 -33.28 16.87 -20.24
N ALA A 657 -32.31 17.05 -21.13
CA ALA A 657 -30.92 16.55 -20.93
C ALA A 657 -30.27 17.13 -19.67
N THR A 658 -30.38 18.47 -19.49
CA THR A 658 -29.84 19.12 -18.28
C THR A 658 -30.56 18.68 -17.01
N SER A 659 -31.91 18.47 -17.06
CA SER A 659 -32.65 17.94 -15.93
C SER A 659 -32.24 16.52 -15.54
N VAL A 660 -32.01 15.62 -16.53
CA VAL A 660 -31.53 14.25 -16.30
C VAL A 660 -30.09 14.24 -15.74
N LEU A 661 -29.23 15.10 -16.28
CA LEU A 661 -27.87 15.27 -15.75
C LEU A 661 -27.88 15.73 -14.30
N LEU A 662 -28.68 16.75 -13.97
CA LEU A 662 -28.80 17.24 -12.59
C LEU A 662 -29.38 16.17 -11.64
N GLN A 663 -30.32 15.34 -12.11
CA GLN A 663 -30.85 14.20 -11.34
C GLN A 663 -29.76 13.18 -10.98
N SER A 664 -28.70 13.07 -11.79
CA SER A 664 -27.56 12.18 -11.51
C SER A 664 -26.49 12.89 -10.69
N VAL A 665 -26.12 14.13 -11.02
CA VAL A 665 -25.04 14.89 -10.40
C VAL A 665 -25.32 15.24 -8.94
N LEU A 666 -26.55 15.61 -8.60
CA LEU A 666 -26.90 16.01 -7.22
C LEU A 666 -26.74 14.88 -6.20
N PRO A 667 -27.30 13.67 -6.41
CA PRO A 667 -27.08 12.55 -5.50
C PRO A 667 -25.61 12.12 -5.44
N VAL A 668 -24.88 12.20 -6.56
CA VAL A 668 -23.45 11.89 -6.62
C VAL A 668 -22.65 12.86 -5.78
N GLY A 669 -22.82 14.17 -5.97
CA GLY A 669 -22.12 15.20 -5.20
C GLY A 669 -22.34 15.03 -3.69
N LEU A 670 -23.61 14.80 -3.30
CA LEU A 670 -23.96 14.54 -1.90
C LEU A 670 -23.38 13.22 -1.39
N GLY A 671 -23.38 12.19 -2.22
CA GLY A 671 -22.80 10.90 -1.92
C GLY A 671 -21.30 10.99 -1.69
N LEU A 672 -20.59 11.78 -2.51
CA LEU A 672 -19.14 12.02 -2.34
C LEU A 672 -18.84 12.79 -1.06
N LEU A 673 -19.62 13.81 -0.69
CA LEU A 673 -19.46 14.54 0.57
C LEU A 673 -19.64 13.63 1.80
N VAL A 674 -20.69 12.80 1.78
CA VAL A 674 -20.92 11.82 2.86
C VAL A 674 -19.81 10.77 2.89
N ALA A 675 -19.36 10.31 1.73
CA ALA A 675 -18.29 9.35 1.58
C ALA A 675 -16.96 9.88 2.12
N GLU A 676 -16.63 11.14 1.81
CA GLU A 676 -15.41 11.79 2.27
C GLU A 676 -15.40 11.98 3.78
N SER A 677 -16.52 12.45 4.36
CA SER A 677 -16.65 12.64 5.81
C SER A 677 -16.55 11.31 6.59
N ILE A 678 -17.23 10.26 6.13
CA ILE A 678 -17.17 8.95 6.78
C ILE A 678 -15.83 8.25 6.50
N GLY A 679 -15.28 8.39 5.30
CA GLY A 679 -13.98 7.84 4.94
C GLY A 679 -12.83 8.44 5.73
N THR A 680 -12.82 9.77 5.92
CA THR A 680 -11.82 10.45 6.77
C THR A 680 -11.97 10.07 8.24
N ALA A 681 -13.19 9.97 8.76
CA ALA A 681 -13.43 9.48 10.11
C ALA A 681 -12.96 8.04 10.32
N LEU A 682 -13.18 7.16 9.33
CA LEU A 682 -12.68 5.80 9.37
C LEU A 682 -11.15 5.75 9.32
N GLY A 683 -10.54 6.48 8.36
CA GLY A 683 -9.08 6.52 8.21
C GLY A 683 -8.38 7.07 9.44
N SER A 684 -8.91 8.14 10.07
CA SER A 684 -8.35 8.71 11.30
C SER A 684 -8.44 7.74 12.48
N THR A 685 -9.57 7.04 12.64
CA THR A 685 -9.70 6.04 13.70
C THR A 685 -8.79 4.83 13.50
N LEU A 686 -8.54 4.42 12.25
CA LEU A 686 -7.58 3.34 11.96
C LEU A 686 -6.13 3.78 12.22
N LEU A 687 -5.78 5.06 11.98
CA LEU A 687 -4.47 5.61 12.34
C LEU A 687 -4.27 5.67 13.87
N ASP A 688 -5.29 6.12 14.61
CA ASP A 688 -5.26 6.08 16.07
C ASP A 688 -5.04 4.65 16.59
N LEU A 689 -5.69 3.65 15.96
CA LEU A 689 -5.51 2.22 16.28
C LEU A 689 -4.08 1.73 15.99
N ALA A 690 -3.45 2.29 14.95
CA ALA A 690 -2.05 2.02 14.59
C ALA A 690 -1.04 2.80 15.46
N GLY A 691 -1.50 3.63 16.39
CA GLY A 691 -0.63 4.47 17.24
C GLY A 691 0.12 5.56 16.45
N ARG A 692 -0.44 6.01 15.32
CA ARG A 692 0.18 7.00 14.45
C ARG A 692 -0.57 8.35 14.53
N PRO A 693 0.13 9.49 14.44
CA PRO A 693 -0.50 10.79 14.43
C PRO A 693 -1.39 10.96 13.20
N VAL A 694 -2.58 11.54 13.41
CA VAL A 694 -3.54 11.78 12.33
C VAL A 694 -3.08 12.98 11.50
N THR A 695 -2.68 12.72 10.26
CA THR A 695 -2.31 13.75 9.30
C THR A 695 -3.23 13.70 8.07
N HIS A 696 -3.86 14.82 7.73
CA HIS A 696 -4.74 14.91 6.57
C HIS A 696 -4.02 15.58 5.39
N ASN A 697 -3.91 14.85 4.28
CA ASN A 697 -3.45 15.40 3.02
C ASN A 697 -4.65 15.75 2.15
N TRP A 698 -5.15 17.00 2.29
CA TRP A 698 -6.33 17.50 1.59
C TRP A 698 -6.25 17.40 0.06
N SER A 699 -5.04 17.53 -0.52
CA SER A 699 -4.87 17.44 -1.98
C SER A 699 -5.15 16.03 -2.50
N THR A 700 -4.73 14.99 -1.79
CA THR A 700 -5.00 13.60 -2.17
C THR A 700 -6.46 13.19 -1.92
N LEU A 701 -7.09 13.69 -0.86
CA LEU A 701 -8.51 13.47 -0.58
C LEU A 701 -9.37 14.08 -1.70
N LEU A 702 -9.14 15.34 -2.06
CA LEU A 702 -9.81 16.00 -3.16
C LEU A 702 -9.58 15.30 -4.52
N ALA A 703 -8.38 14.76 -4.76
CA ALA A 703 -8.08 13.98 -5.96
C ALA A 703 -8.95 12.72 -6.06
N ILE A 704 -9.13 11.96 -4.95
CA ILE A 704 -9.97 10.75 -4.91
C ILE A 704 -11.44 11.12 -5.14
N ALA A 705 -11.94 12.16 -4.47
CA ALA A 705 -13.29 12.67 -4.69
C ALA A 705 -13.48 13.12 -6.15
N GLY A 706 -12.47 13.79 -6.72
CA GLY A 706 -12.44 14.20 -8.12
C GLY A 706 -12.51 13.03 -9.11
N ILE A 707 -11.77 11.94 -8.85
CA ILE A 707 -11.85 10.71 -9.65
C ILE A 707 -13.26 10.10 -9.56
N GLY A 708 -13.84 10.00 -8.37
CA GLY A 708 -15.20 9.51 -8.18
C GLY A 708 -16.24 10.36 -8.91
N ALA A 709 -16.10 11.68 -8.87
CA ALA A 709 -16.94 12.62 -9.62
C ALA A 709 -16.77 12.46 -11.14
N ALA A 710 -15.52 12.35 -11.62
CA ALA A 710 -15.21 12.18 -13.03
C ALA A 710 -15.79 10.86 -13.60
N VAL A 711 -15.66 9.75 -12.87
CA VAL A 711 -16.26 8.46 -13.23
C VAL A 711 -17.77 8.58 -13.32
N SER A 712 -18.41 9.21 -12.34
CA SER A 712 -19.87 9.39 -12.32
C SER A 712 -20.37 10.28 -13.45
N LEU A 713 -19.67 11.39 -13.70
CA LEU A 713 -19.98 12.30 -14.80
C LEU A 713 -19.75 11.62 -16.16
N GLY A 714 -18.68 10.85 -16.29
CA GLY A 714 -18.39 10.06 -17.49
C GLY A 714 -19.51 9.06 -17.80
N VAL A 715 -19.99 8.34 -16.79
CA VAL A 715 -21.15 7.44 -16.94
C VAL A 715 -22.39 8.20 -17.35
N ALA A 716 -22.69 9.34 -16.71
CA ALA A 716 -23.84 10.18 -17.06
C ALA A 716 -23.75 10.70 -18.51
N LEU A 717 -22.56 11.12 -18.96
CA LEU A 717 -22.35 11.55 -20.35
C LEU A 717 -22.51 10.41 -21.35
N LEU A 718 -22.04 9.19 -21.03
CA LEU A 718 -22.20 8.01 -21.87
C LEU A 718 -23.68 7.57 -22.04
N THR A 719 -24.56 7.99 -21.16
CA THR A 719 -26.01 7.72 -21.29
C THR A 719 -26.75 8.73 -22.19
N LEU A 720 -26.16 9.92 -22.47
CA LEU A 720 -26.77 10.95 -23.33
C LEU A 720 -27.09 10.47 -24.76
N PRO A 721 -26.19 9.74 -25.47
CA PRO A 721 -26.54 9.22 -26.79
C PRO A 721 -27.72 8.27 -26.81
N ALA A 722 -27.89 7.45 -25.77
CA ALA A 722 -29.02 6.56 -25.59
C ALA A 722 -30.32 7.36 -25.39
N LEU A 723 -30.27 8.43 -24.60
CA LEU A 723 -31.39 9.36 -24.36
C LEU A 723 -31.80 10.08 -25.65
N TRP A 724 -30.83 10.54 -26.46
CA TRP A 724 -31.13 11.19 -27.74
C TRP A 724 -31.73 10.23 -28.78
N ARG A 725 -31.33 8.96 -28.77
CA ARG A 725 -31.94 7.94 -29.67
C ARG A 725 -33.36 7.61 -29.23
N SER A 726 -33.64 7.52 -27.93
CA SER A 726 -34.99 7.21 -27.41
C SER A 726 -36.01 8.36 -27.57
N THR A 727 -35.55 9.61 -27.72
CA THR A 727 -36.39 10.80 -27.93
C THR A 727 -36.62 11.16 -29.40
N ARG A 728 -36.23 10.30 -30.38
CA ARG A 728 -36.53 10.50 -31.81
C ARG A 728 -37.99 10.17 -32.08
N PRO A 729 -38.72 10.93 -32.99
CA PRO A 729 -40.16 10.74 -33.29
C PRO A 729 -40.50 9.36 -33.87
N GLN A 730 -39.52 8.63 -34.36
CA GLN A 730 -39.71 7.29 -34.95
C GLN A 730 -40.05 6.21 -33.91
N GLY A 731 -39.80 6.44 -32.61
CA GLY A 731 -40.19 5.49 -31.56
C GLY A 731 -41.69 5.42 -31.23
N LEU A 732 -42.48 6.34 -31.76
CA LEU A 732 -43.94 6.36 -31.61
C LEU A 732 -44.70 5.56 -32.71
N ARG A 733 -43.99 5.05 -33.72
CA ARG A 733 -44.57 4.36 -34.88
C ARG A 733 -44.51 2.83 -34.85
N HIS A 734 -43.96 2.24 -33.82
CA HIS A 734 -43.89 0.79 -33.65
C HIS A 734 -44.82 0.35 -32.52
N GLU A 735 -46.11 0.33 -32.80
CA GLU A 735 -47.13 -0.56 -32.28
C GLU A 735 -47.94 -1.11 -33.45
#